data_14c396d710ca6197244b4358e7ee513d
#
_entry.id   14c396d710ca6197244b4358e7ee513d
#
_cell.length_a   1.000
_cell.length_b   1.000
_cell.length_c   1.000
_cell.angle_alpha   90.00
_cell.angle_beta   90.00
_cell.angle_gamma   90.00
#
_symmetry.space_group_name_H-M   'P 1'
#
loop_
_entity.id
_entity.type
_entity.pdbx_description
1 polymer ?
#
loop_
_entity_poly.entity_id
_entity_poly.type
_entity_poly.pdbx_seq_one_letter_code
_entity_poly.pdbx_strand_id
1 'polypeptide(L)'
;MKKIISFLLILPAFFLIFALTLISVNSCTNENDKKEENQETEMRTENQEQAKTKNEEVLPENIKSKYPVSVDLYELKSDSDKSAVRVYEAEEDIGGQFAATAPIESIEFCCPTWTSSTGAMTISLYKWDIDYETTKKSPPAISERYIDYPDNAWLKLECDIDAGEYLFVLSDGENTVGIWKSNTTNENVISYAGGIYTEGAYMARLNYKNTPYEMLGKPSGGLDLSYTVTAPAEYVLPDNHPVNILDTYPDTYYAIDGLSRELPDISSAGAARGDRFVGLFYWTWHYNFTNLAPVNVTEFLKLYPEAKHDYNYPGWPKDSQFFSDEPVFGFYDSRDEWVLRKHAEMLADAGIDVIIFDCTNGTYTWRPSYIKVLETFAKAREDGIRTPQIAFLLPFGPSADSAVSLKQLYLDIYRTGKYQDLWFYWKGKPLIMAYPDSIKKRDGEIESEILDFFQFRPGQPLYYKGSAKSGKYPTWDWLSLYPQRMAGTENTGTANEQMAVGIAQNWANTPRTGAGSSDRGGLSAMNGDDIYGRTSTWNGTDRVTDTSENAILYGANFAQQFEYAIEQDPEFIFITGWNEWVAGRYDSWPPNSIYAVENAFPDQFDALNSRDIEPSAGTLKDHYYYQMVSYIRQYKGIRGTLPSPTEKAINMQINSWDDVNTVYRAYKNNTRPRSFNGYKGYFYENKTGRNDIVLSKVAHDKDNIYFMVECQNDISPKTDRAWMRLLINIAGQDETSWEGFNYIINRENPGEKASLEKSSGGWNWEKTADIDYKIYGNQLQIAIPRAALGIDGGDFTVRFKWNDNMQEDGNIMDFYNNGDTAPGGRFCYVYKSKNP
;
A
#
# COMPACT_ATOMS: atom_id res chain seq x y z
N MET A 1 20.38 -9.98 21.67
CA MET A 1 21.56 -9.97 20.80
C MET A 1 21.77 -11.25 20.00
N LYS A 2 21.84 -12.47 20.58
CA LYS A 2 22.00 -13.72 19.78
C LYS A 2 20.79 -14.10 18.88
N LYS A 3 19.59 -13.70 19.19
CA LYS A 3 18.38 -13.97 18.36
C LYS A 3 18.23 -12.99 17.17
N ILE A 4 18.72 -11.76 17.29
CA ILE A 4 18.69 -10.75 16.23
C ILE A 4 19.71 -11.08 15.14
N ILE A 5 20.86 -11.59 15.52
CA ILE A 5 21.90 -12.04 14.58
C ILE A 5 21.42 -13.25 13.74
N SER A 6 20.60 -14.12 14.30
CA SER A 6 19.98 -15.22 13.52
C SER A 6 18.96 -14.72 12.49
N PHE A 7 18.28 -13.61 12.75
CA PHE A 7 17.28 -13.04 11.84
C PHE A 7 17.92 -12.38 10.61
N LEU A 8 19.05 -11.72 10.79
CA LEU A 8 19.86 -11.14 9.68
C LEU A 8 20.62 -12.22 8.87
N LEU A 9 20.87 -13.40 9.44
CA LEU A 9 21.56 -14.51 8.75
C LEU A 9 20.62 -15.42 7.95
N ILE A 10 19.31 -15.34 8.13
CA ILE A 10 18.34 -16.18 7.42
C ILE A 10 17.95 -15.56 6.06
N LEU A 11 17.94 -14.23 5.92
CA LEU A 11 17.64 -13.57 4.63
C LEU A 11 18.55 -14.01 3.46
N PRO A 12 19.83 -14.29 3.62
CA PRO A 12 20.71 -14.66 2.52
C PRO A 12 20.53 -16.09 1.98
N ALA A 13 19.94 -17.00 2.73
CA ALA A 13 19.89 -18.41 2.34
C ALA A 13 18.84 -18.73 1.25
N PHE A 14 17.80 -17.94 1.11
CA PHE A 14 16.69 -18.23 0.22
C PHE A 14 16.92 -17.86 -1.25
N PHE A 15 17.80 -16.92 -1.55
CA PHE A 15 18.12 -16.58 -2.95
C PHE A 15 19.06 -17.61 -3.63
N LEU A 16 19.72 -18.48 -2.87
CA LEU A 16 20.68 -19.43 -3.40
C LEU A 16 20.05 -20.64 -4.10
N ILE A 17 18.81 -20.99 -3.78
CA ILE A 17 18.11 -22.16 -4.36
C ILE A 17 17.66 -21.89 -5.80
N PHE A 18 17.48 -20.63 -6.18
CA PHE A 18 17.01 -20.28 -7.51
C PHE A 18 18.05 -20.37 -8.65
N ALA A 19 19.33 -20.37 -8.31
CA ALA A 19 20.39 -20.43 -9.32
C ALA A 19 20.77 -21.88 -9.74
N LEU A 20 20.33 -22.89 -9.00
CA LEU A 20 20.77 -24.28 -9.21
C LEU A 20 19.75 -25.19 -9.93
N THR A 21 18.50 -24.77 -10.12
CA THR A 21 17.47 -25.58 -10.77
C THR A 21 17.32 -25.36 -12.29
N LEU A 22 18.21 -24.59 -12.90
CA LEU A 22 18.13 -24.22 -14.33
C LEU A 22 19.02 -25.04 -15.28
N ILE A 23 19.64 -26.14 -14.81
CA ILE A 23 20.44 -27.03 -15.68
C ILE A 23 19.90 -28.45 -15.53
N SER A 24 18.88 -28.78 -16.26
CA SER A 24 18.60 -30.09 -16.86
C SER A 24 17.11 -30.20 -17.23
N VAL A 25 16.78 -29.97 -18.44
CA VAL A 25 15.86 -30.77 -19.28
C VAL A 25 16.00 -30.23 -20.70
N ASN A 26 16.80 -30.90 -21.48
CA ASN A 26 16.66 -30.93 -22.93
C ASN A 26 16.57 -32.40 -23.36
N SER A 27 15.67 -32.59 -24.29
CA SER A 27 15.47 -33.77 -25.11
C SER A 27 14.50 -34.84 -24.62
N CYS A 28 13.31 -34.86 -25.22
CA CYS A 28 12.85 -35.98 -26.06
C CYS A 28 11.51 -35.60 -26.68
N THR A 29 11.56 -35.47 -27.98
CA THR A 29 10.39 -35.53 -28.88
C THR A 29 9.85 -36.94 -28.95
N ASN A 30 8.52 -37.12 -28.94
CA ASN A 30 7.90 -38.12 -29.83
C ASN A 30 6.42 -37.79 -30.07
N GLU A 31 6.10 -37.91 -31.34
CA GLU A 31 4.75 -37.87 -31.89
C GLU A 31 3.92 -39.07 -31.41
N ASN A 32 2.69 -38.80 -31.03
CA ASN A 32 1.47 -39.58 -31.33
C ASN A 32 0.40 -39.12 -30.35
N ASP A 33 -0.66 -38.51 -30.88
CA ASP A 33 -2.02 -38.77 -30.47
C ASP A 33 -2.96 -37.76 -31.15
N LYS A 34 -3.32 -38.14 -32.35
CA LYS A 34 -4.59 -37.69 -32.96
C LYS A 34 -5.50 -38.90 -32.97
N LYS A 35 -6.37 -39.00 -31.95
CA LYS A 35 -7.63 -39.82 -32.02
C LYS A 35 -8.16 -39.92 -30.58
N GLU A 36 -8.97 -38.95 -30.14
CA GLU A 36 -9.91 -39.12 -29.00
C GLU A 36 -10.74 -37.84 -28.74
N GLU A 37 -11.30 -37.26 -29.80
CA GLU A 37 -12.09 -36.01 -29.64
C GLU A 37 -13.60 -36.19 -29.97
N ASN A 38 -14.11 -37.41 -29.98
CA ASN A 38 -15.53 -37.66 -30.37
C ASN A 38 -16.33 -38.55 -29.43
N GLN A 39 -15.93 -38.72 -28.14
CA GLN A 39 -16.75 -39.49 -27.21
C GLN A 39 -17.13 -38.76 -25.89
N GLU A 40 -16.70 -37.53 -25.69
CA GLU A 40 -17.02 -36.78 -24.46
C GLU A 40 -18.29 -35.91 -24.53
N THR A 41 -18.94 -35.80 -25.70
CA THR A 41 -20.09 -34.89 -25.85
C THR A 41 -21.44 -35.54 -25.53
N GLU A 42 -21.53 -36.87 -25.56
CA GLU A 42 -22.80 -37.57 -25.26
C GLU A 42 -22.99 -37.98 -23.78
N MET A 43 -21.94 -37.93 -22.94
CA MET A 43 -22.06 -38.29 -21.54
C MET A 43 -22.37 -37.07 -20.61
N ARG A 44 -22.45 -35.86 -21.14
CA ARG A 44 -22.76 -34.65 -20.35
C ARG A 44 -24.24 -34.32 -20.23
N THR A 45 -25.11 -34.96 -21.03
CA THR A 45 -26.54 -34.62 -21.05
C THR A 45 -27.39 -35.56 -20.19
N GLU A 46 -26.90 -36.72 -19.81
CA GLU A 46 -27.67 -37.65 -18.95
C GLU A 46 -27.43 -37.46 -17.44
N ASN A 47 -26.39 -36.75 -17.01
CA ASN A 47 -26.09 -36.49 -15.59
C ASN A 47 -26.74 -35.24 -15.01
N GLN A 48 -27.45 -34.44 -15.80
CA GLN A 48 -28.14 -33.23 -15.29
C GLN A 48 -29.60 -33.44 -14.92
N GLU A 49 -30.22 -34.55 -15.25
CA GLU A 49 -31.61 -34.85 -14.88
C GLU A 49 -31.78 -35.77 -13.67
N GLN A 50 -30.69 -36.38 -13.14
CA GLN A 50 -30.78 -37.23 -11.94
C GLN A 50 -30.45 -36.51 -10.63
N ALA A 51 -30.13 -35.22 -10.63
CA ALA A 51 -29.77 -34.43 -9.44
C ALA A 51 -30.97 -33.70 -8.78
N LYS A 52 -32.22 -33.97 -9.24
CA LYS A 52 -33.41 -33.24 -8.70
C LYS A 52 -34.41 -34.05 -7.91
N THR A 53 -34.03 -35.21 -7.41
CA THR A 53 -34.84 -35.95 -6.42
C THR A 53 -33.91 -36.67 -5.45
N LYS A 54 -33.31 -35.99 -4.50
CA LYS A 54 -32.93 -36.63 -3.24
C LYS A 54 -34.00 -36.27 -2.22
N ASN A 55 -34.82 -37.30 -1.94
CA ASN A 55 -35.68 -37.31 -0.76
C ASN A 55 -34.83 -37.03 0.48
N GLU A 56 -35.31 -36.17 1.34
CA GLU A 56 -34.89 -36.13 2.74
C GLU A 56 -35.16 -37.52 3.33
N GLU A 57 -34.14 -38.39 3.38
CA GLU A 57 -34.20 -39.58 4.17
C GLU A 57 -34.13 -39.15 5.64
N VAL A 58 -35.28 -39.16 6.29
CA VAL A 58 -35.37 -39.12 7.76
C VAL A 58 -34.68 -40.39 8.30
N LEU A 59 -33.51 -40.21 8.81
CA LEU A 59 -32.76 -41.30 9.42
C LEU A 59 -33.49 -41.86 10.65
N PRO A 60 -33.45 -43.19 10.83
CA PRO A 60 -34.03 -43.80 12.02
C PRO A 60 -33.38 -43.27 13.32
N GLU A 61 -34.18 -42.95 14.31
CA GLU A 61 -33.73 -42.43 15.64
C GLU A 61 -32.73 -43.31 16.40
N ASN A 62 -32.33 -44.44 15.87
CA ASN A 62 -31.51 -45.46 16.54
C ASN A 62 -30.01 -45.42 16.21
N ILE A 63 -29.52 -44.43 15.45
CA ILE A 63 -28.09 -44.30 15.13
C ILE A 63 -27.44 -43.18 15.98
N LYS A 64 -27.83 -43.04 17.20
CA LYS A 64 -27.06 -42.24 18.17
C LYS A 64 -26.02 -43.14 18.79
N SER A 65 -24.73 -42.89 18.53
CA SER A 65 -23.66 -43.51 19.29
C SER A 65 -23.92 -43.27 20.76
N LYS A 66 -23.80 -44.33 21.53
CA LYS A 66 -24.01 -44.29 22.99
C LYS A 66 -22.82 -43.66 23.73
N TYR A 67 -21.75 -43.35 23.02
CA TYR A 67 -20.49 -42.83 23.54
C TYR A 67 -20.04 -41.58 22.76
N PRO A 68 -19.42 -40.61 23.43
CA PRO A 68 -18.86 -39.45 22.75
C PRO A 68 -17.76 -39.92 21.80
N VAL A 69 -17.68 -39.26 20.64
CA VAL A 69 -16.65 -39.47 19.62
C VAL A 69 -15.61 -38.40 19.74
N SER A 70 -14.35 -38.79 19.81
CA SER A 70 -13.21 -37.87 19.77
C SER A 70 -12.70 -37.72 18.34
N VAL A 71 -12.41 -36.50 17.91
CA VAL A 71 -11.89 -36.17 16.58
C VAL A 71 -10.64 -35.31 16.72
N ASP A 72 -9.53 -35.81 16.16
CA ASP A 72 -8.29 -35.04 16.11
C ASP A 72 -8.35 -33.96 15.04
N LEU A 73 -8.01 -32.73 15.43
CA LEU A 73 -7.87 -31.58 14.51
C LEU A 73 -6.50 -31.57 13.82
N TYR A 74 -5.75 -32.64 13.87
CA TYR A 74 -4.43 -32.78 13.30
C TYR A 74 -4.24 -34.14 12.65
N GLU A 75 -3.25 -34.26 11.78
CA GLU A 75 -2.81 -35.54 11.22
C GLU A 75 -1.28 -35.63 11.35
N LEU A 76 -0.78 -36.81 11.74
CA LEU A 76 0.66 -37.09 11.77
C LEU A 76 0.98 -38.16 10.74
N LYS A 77 1.83 -37.85 9.77
CA LYS A 77 2.36 -38.83 8.81
C LYS A 77 3.41 -39.73 9.42
N SER A 78 4.09 -39.29 10.47
CA SER A 78 5.07 -40.03 11.28
C SER A 78 5.31 -39.29 12.59
N ASP A 79 6.00 -39.91 13.56
CA ASP A 79 6.41 -39.26 14.80
C ASP A 79 7.33 -38.05 14.62
N SER A 80 8.04 -38.00 13.49
CA SER A 80 8.89 -36.84 13.13
C SER A 80 8.11 -35.70 12.47
N ASP A 81 6.83 -35.87 12.18
CA ASP A 81 5.96 -34.87 11.54
C ASP A 81 5.34 -33.92 12.57
N LYS A 82 6.05 -33.64 13.66
CA LYS A 82 5.59 -32.67 14.65
C LYS A 82 6.72 -31.85 15.22
N SER A 83 6.39 -30.64 15.64
CA SER A 83 7.28 -29.72 16.34
C SER A 83 6.57 -29.11 17.54
N ALA A 84 7.33 -28.76 18.58
CA ALA A 84 6.77 -28.06 19.73
C ALA A 84 6.86 -26.56 19.53
N VAL A 85 5.74 -25.87 19.69
CA VAL A 85 5.62 -24.42 19.55
C VAL A 85 5.40 -23.81 20.94
N ARG A 86 6.22 -22.81 21.29
CA ARG A 86 6.13 -22.12 22.60
C ARG A 86 4.99 -21.10 22.60
N VAL A 87 4.30 -21.05 23.75
CA VAL A 87 3.39 -19.97 24.12
C VAL A 87 4.16 -18.97 25.01
N TYR A 88 4.14 -17.69 24.68
CA TYR A 88 4.88 -16.63 25.38
C TYR A 88 3.97 -15.75 26.25
N GLU A 89 4.58 -14.97 27.18
CA GLU A 89 3.85 -14.12 28.14
C GLU A 89 3.08 -12.96 27.51
N ALA A 90 3.47 -12.48 26.35
CA ALA A 90 2.78 -11.37 25.70
C ALA A 90 2.96 -11.41 24.18
N GLU A 91 1.91 -11.02 23.46
CA GLU A 91 1.88 -10.65 22.03
C GLU A 91 1.95 -11.78 20.98
N GLU A 92 2.33 -13.01 21.32
CA GLU A 92 2.35 -14.14 20.36
C GLU A 92 1.47 -15.29 20.89
N ASP A 93 0.17 -15.10 20.91
CA ASP A 93 -0.76 -16.20 21.18
C ASP A 93 -0.85 -17.18 20.00
N ILE A 94 -1.31 -18.37 20.29
CA ILE A 94 -1.47 -19.45 19.34
C ILE A 94 -2.95 -19.78 19.27
N GLY A 95 -3.51 -19.90 18.08
CA GLY A 95 -4.92 -20.18 17.89
C GLY A 95 -5.22 -21.16 16.78
N GLY A 96 -6.40 -21.78 16.87
CA GLY A 96 -6.95 -22.63 15.81
C GLY A 96 -8.44 -22.40 15.65
N GLN A 97 -8.84 -22.02 14.43
CA GLN A 97 -10.26 -21.93 14.05
C GLN A 97 -10.72 -23.31 13.59
N PHE A 98 -11.87 -23.75 14.05
CA PHE A 98 -12.46 -25.03 13.68
C PHE A 98 -13.99 -24.97 13.67
N ALA A 99 -14.64 -25.91 12.97
CA ALA A 99 -16.09 -26.09 13.00
C ALA A 99 -16.47 -27.31 13.84
N ALA A 100 -17.39 -27.10 14.77
CA ALA A 100 -18.04 -28.16 15.52
C ALA A 100 -19.35 -28.56 14.81
N THR A 101 -19.40 -29.75 14.24
CA THR A 101 -20.59 -30.24 13.50
C THR A 101 -21.71 -30.77 14.40
N ALA A 102 -21.43 -30.94 15.69
CA ALA A 102 -22.40 -31.30 16.74
C ALA A 102 -21.95 -30.68 18.07
N PRO A 103 -22.77 -30.73 19.13
CA PRO A 103 -22.36 -30.26 20.46
C PRO A 103 -21.10 -30.94 20.99
N ILE A 104 -20.15 -30.14 21.48
CA ILE A 104 -18.89 -30.57 22.04
C ILE A 104 -18.98 -30.58 23.57
N GLU A 105 -18.44 -31.61 24.21
CA GLU A 105 -18.28 -31.72 25.67
C GLU A 105 -16.99 -31.05 26.13
N SER A 106 -15.89 -31.26 25.40
CA SER A 106 -14.58 -30.74 25.77
C SER A 106 -13.62 -30.73 24.59
N ILE A 107 -12.54 -29.97 24.74
CA ILE A 107 -11.42 -29.92 23.81
C ILE A 107 -10.15 -30.24 24.56
N GLU A 108 -9.30 -31.11 24.03
CA GLU A 108 -8.02 -31.49 24.61
C GLU A 108 -6.87 -30.95 23.76
N PHE A 109 -5.77 -30.52 24.41
CA PHE A 109 -4.60 -29.93 23.78
C PHE A 109 -3.33 -30.63 24.26
N CYS A 110 -2.48 -31.11 23.35
CA CYS A 110 -1.22 -31.78 23.69
C CYS A 110 -0.10 -30.76 23.95
N CYS A 111 0.24 -30.56 25.21
CA CYS A 111 1.06 -29.45 25.68
C CYS A 111 2.39 -29.89 26.30
N PRO A 112 3.56 -29.64 25.64
CA PRO A 112 4.87 -29.89 26.20
C PRO A 112 5.29 -28.81 27.19
N THR A 113 6.06 -29.22 28.22
CA THR A 113 6.76 -28.33 29.16
C THR A 113 8.28 -28.49 29.10
N TRP A 114 8.79 -29.14 28.06
CA TRP A 114 10.22 -29.45 27.88
C TRP A 114 10.86 -30.05 29.15
N THR A 115 10.18 -31.02 29.73
CA THR A 115 10.59 -31.78 30.93
C THR A 115 10.58 -31.03 32.27
N SER A 116 10.16 -29.73 32.25
CA SER A 116 10.17 -28.94 33.49
C SER A 116 9.03 -29.29 34.46
N SER A 117 7.89 -29.73 33.95
CA SER A 117 6.63 -29.93 34.70
C SER A 117 6.21 -28.72 35.55
N THR A 118 6.70 -27.53 35.18
CA THR A 118 6.39 -26.26 35.84
C THR A 118 6.10 -25.19 34.75
N GLY A 119 5.12 -24.36 35.01
CA GLY A 119 4.73 -23.26 34.12
C GLY A 119 3.21 -23.10 34.10
N ALA A 120 2.77 -22.08 33.43
CA ALA A 120 1.34 -21.82 33.31
C ALA A 120 1.02 -21.27 31.93
N MET A 121 -0.21 -21.48 31.46
CA MET A 121 -0.78 -20.82 30.29
C MET A 121 -2.30 -20.80 30.39
N THR A 122 -2.90 -19.87 29.64
CA THR A 122 -4.34 -19.75 29.54
C THR A 122 -4.82 -20.34 28.22
N ILE A 123 -5.86 -21.18 28.28
CA ILE A 123 -6.56 -21.70 27.10
C ILE A 123 -7.96 -21.07 27.08
N SER A 124 -8.30 -20.39 26.02
CA SER A 124 -9.58 -19.71 25.84
C SER A 124 -10.28 -20.20 24.58
N LEU A 125 -11.60 -20.30 24.62
CA LEU A 125 -12.44 -20.64 23.48
C LEU A 125 -13.38 -19.48 23.19
N TYR A 126 -13.37 -19.02 21.93
CA TYR A 126 -14.22 -17.94 21.44
C TYR A 126 -15.20 -18.50 20.40
N LYS A 127 -16.40 -17.96 20.35
CA LYS A 127 -17.26 -18.19 19.19
C LYS A 127 -16.69 -17.38 18.02
N TRP A 128 -16.47 -18.05 16.89
CA TRP A 128 -15.91 -17.39 15.73
C TRP A 128 -16.83 -16.26 15.23
N ASP A 129 -16.22 -15.15 14.91
CA ASP A 129 -16.80 -14.03 14.20
C ASP A 129 -16.10 -13.90 12.84
N ILE A 130 -16.00 -12.74 12.27
CA ILE A 130 -15.49 -12.49 10.91
C ILE A 130 -14.01 -12.88 10.73
N ASP A 131 -13.17 -12.61 11.74
CA ASP A 131 -11.73 -12.91 11.72
C ASP A 131 -11.15 -13.07 13.12
N TYR A 132 -9.86 -13.44 13.18
CA TYR A 132 -9.14 -13.69 14.42
C TYR A 132 -9.20 -12.52 15.40
N GLU A 133 -8.88 -11.31 14.93
CA GLU A 133 -8.82 -10.11 15.77
C GLU A 133 -10.21 -9.66 16.24
N THR A 134 -11.21 -9.78 15.38
CA THR A 134 -12.60 -9.44 15.73
C THR A 134 -13.15 -10.45 16.71
N THR A 135 -12.89 -11.72 16.50
CA THR A 135 -13.27 -12.81 17.40
C THR A 135 -12.71 -12.57 18.81
N LYS A 136 -11.44 -12.19 18.95
CA LYS A 136 -10.79 -11.93 20.24
C LYS A 136 -11.24 -10.66 20.95
N LYS A 137 -11.89 -9.71 20.27
CA LYS A 137 -12.49 -8.51 20.91
C LYS A 137 -13.71 -8.86 21.75
N SER A 138 -14.34 -9.98 21.47
CA SER A 138 -15.45 -10.50 22.28
C SER A 138 -14.92 -11.24 23.50
N PRO A 139 -15.65 -11.30 24.63
CA PRO A 139 -15.25 -12.15 25.73
C PRO A 139 -15.23 -13.62 25.29
N PRO A 140 -14.28 -14.42 25.78
CA PRO A 140 -14.27 -15.85 25.49
C PRO A 140 -15.52 -16.52 26.03
N ALA A 141 -16.04 -17.51 25.32
CA ALA A 141 -17.11 -18.36 25.80
C ALA A 141 -16.68 -19.14 27.06
N ILE A 142 -15.43 -19.58 27.05
CA ILE A 142 -14.78 -20.28 28.18
C ILE A 142 -13.31 -19.94 28.18
N SER A 143 -12.71 -19.82 29.36
CA SER A 143 -11.28 -19.61 29.55
C SER A 143 -10.83 -20.30 30.84
N GLU A 144 -9.73 -21.03 30.78
CA GLU A 144 -9.13 -21.73 31.90
C GLU A 144 -7.62 -21.57 31.91
N ARG A 145 -7.05 -21.37 33.12
CA ARG A 145 -5.61 -21.29 33.32
C ARG A 145 -5.07 -22.57 33.90
N TYR A 146 -4.13 -23.20 33.21
CA TYR A 146 -3.46 -24.42 33.60
C TYR A 146 -2.11 -24.08 34.23
N ILE A 147 -1.81 -24.68 35.40
CA ILE A 147 -0.60 -24.43 36.18
C ILE A 147 0.06 -25.76 36.52
N ASP A 148 1.36 -25.83 36.36
CA ASP A 148 2.22 -26.94 36.79
C ASP A 148 1.69 -28.32 36.35
N TYR A 149 1.67 -28.60 35.08
CA TYR A 149 1.22 -29.86 34.49
C TYR A 149 2.37 -30.72 33.96
N PRO A 150 2.22 -32.05 33.88
CA PRO A 150 3.26 -32.93 33.33
C PRO A 150 3.62 -32.62 31.87
N ASP A 151 4.90 -32.85 31.54
CA ASP A 151 5.36 -32.71 30.16
C ASP A 151 4.57 -33.59 29.19
N ASN A 152 4.16 -33.04 28.06
CA ASN A 152 3.31 -33.69 27.04
C ASN A 152 1.90 -34.08 27.54
N ALA A 153 1.38 -33.38 28.54
CA ALA A 153 0.02 -33.58 29.00
C ALA A 153 -1.02 -33.23 27.94
N TRP A 154 -2.12 -33.96 27.92
CA TRP A 154 -3.34 -33.53 27.24
C TRP A 154 -4.17 -32.70 28.21
N LEU A 155 -4.14 -31.40 28.05
CA LEU A 155 -4.92 -30.45 28.86
C LEU A 155 -6.34 -30.37 28.31
N LYS A 156 -7.32 -30.63 29.20
CA LYS A 156 -8.73 -30.74 28.83
C LYS A 156 -9.47 -29.48 29.21
N LEU A 157 -10.01 -28.75 28.25
CA LEU A 157 -10.93 -27.62 28.44
C LEU A 157 -12.37 -28.14 28.35
N GLU A 158 -13.08 -28.18 29.49
CA GLU A 158 -14.51 -28.53 29.54
C GLU A 158 -15.32 -27.36 28.98
N CYS A 159 -16.13 -27.56 27.94
CA CYS A 159 -16.70 -26.42 27.23
C CYS A 159 -18.20 -26.47 26.95
N ASP A 160 -18.83 -27.60 26.92
CA ASP A 160 -20.28 -27.75 26.76
C ASP A 160 -20.91 -26.73 25.76
N ILE A 161 -20.44 -26.78 24.52
CA ILE A 161 -20.82 -25.81 23.44
C ILE A 161 -21.66 -26.50 22.37
N ASP A 162 -22.52 -25.72 21.69
CA ASP A 162 -23.32 -26.17 20.55
C ASP A 162 -22.49 -26.32 19.26
N ALA A 163 -23.08 -26.89 18.23
CA ALA A 163 -22.50 -26.88 16.88
C ALA A 163 -22.27 -25.45 16.40
N GLY A 164 -21.18 -25.21 15.72
CA GLY A 164 -20.82 -23.88 15.19
C GLY A 164 -19.33 -23.73 14.95
N GLU A 165 -18.92 -22.55 14.53
CA GLU A 165 -17.49 -22.20 14.33
C GLU A 165 -16.91 -21.55 15.59
N TYR A 166 -15.67 -21.93 15.91
CA TYR A 166 -14.97 -21.52 17.12
C TYR A 166 -13.49 -21.28 16.87
N LEU A 167 -12.88 -20.44 17.73
CA LEU A 167 -11.44 -20.21 17.82
C LEU A 167 -10.96 -20.59 19.20
N PHE A 168 -10.05 -21.56 19.31
CA PHE A 168 -9.28 -21.73 20.55
C PHE A 168 -8.02 -20.88 20.51
N VAL A 169 -7.62 -20.34 21.65
CA VAL A 169 -6.42 -19.51 21.82
C VAL A 169 -5.66 -19.95 23.06
N LEU A 170 -4.34 -20.17 22.90
CA LEU A 170 -3.39 -20.40 23.97
C LEU A 170 -2.56 -19.13 24.15
N SER A 171 -2.57 -18.55 25.35
CA SER A 171 -1.92 -17.27 25.67
C SER A 171 -1.30 -17.27 27.06
N ASP A 172 -0.65 -16.16 27.43
CA ASP A 172 -0.11 -15.88 28.75
C ASP A 172 0.80 -17.00 29.30
N GLY A 173 1.68 -17.48 28.44
CA GLY A 173 2.60 -18.58 28.80
C GLY A 173 3.68 -18.12 29.77
N GLU A 174 3.76 -18.74 30.94
CA GLU A 174 4.82 -18.54 31.93
C GLU A 174 5.79 -19.74 31.91
N ASN A 175 7.07 -19.46 32.03
CA ASN A 175 8.14 -20.45 31.92
C ASN A 175 8.17 -21.12 30.54
N THR A 176 8.48 -22.41 30.49
CA THR A 176 8.58 -23.15 29.24
C THR A 176 7.33 -24.01 29.05
N VAL A 177 6.32 -23.44 28.40
CA VAL A 177 5.07 -24.10 28.05
C VAL A 177 4.77 -23.94 26.55
N GLY A 178 3.98 -24.84 25.98
CA GLY A 178 3.62 -24.76 24.57
C GLY A 178 2.59 -25.80 24.14
N ILE A 179 2.45 -25.92 22.82
CA ILE A 179 1.60 -26.92 22.17
C ILE A 179 2.39 -27.68 21.10
N TRP A 180 2.10 -28.96 20.91
CA TRP A 180 2.59 -29.69 19.76
C TRP A 180 1.84 -29.28 18.50
N LYS A 181 2.56 -29.19 17.38
CA LYS A 181 2.03 -28.85 16.07
C LYS A 181 2.46 -29.90 15.06
N SER A 182 1.52 -30.44 14.31
CA SER A 182 1.77 -31.24 13.12
C SER A 182 2.24 -30.32 11.98
N ASN A 183 3.22 -30.75 11.20
CA ASN A 183 3.64 -30.07 9.99
C ASN A 183 2.69 -30.35 8.80
N THR A 184 1.78 -31.32 8.96
CA THR A 184 0.74 -31.62 7.98
C THR A 184 -0.45 -30.70 8.24
N THR A 185 -0.88 -29.95 7.23
CA THR A 185 -2.11 -29.14 7.28
C THR A 185 -3.33 -30.05 7.34
N ASN A 186 -4.26 -29.72 8.21
CA ASN A 186 -5.52 -30.44 8.35
C ASN A 186 -6.68 -29.55 7.88
N GLU A 187 -7.58 -30.07 7.05
CA GLU A 187 -8.72 -29.33 6.51
C GLU A 187 -9.74 -28.89 7.57
N ASN A 188 -9.69 -29.47 8.76
CA ASN A 188 -10.63 -29.22 9.85
C ASN A 188 -10.21 -28.08 10.78
N VAL A 189 -9.02 -27.52 10.61
CA VAL A 189 -8.52 -26.43 11.44
C VAL A 189 -7.68 -25.44 10.63
N ILE A 190 -7.87 -24.17 10.89
CA ILE A 190 -7.02 -23.08 10.40
C ILE A 190 -6.17 -22.60 11.57
N SER A 191 -4.86 -22.73 11.46
CA SER A 191 -3.91 -22.42 12.53
C SER A 191 -3.38 -21.00 12.46
N TYR A 192 -3.24 -20.34 13.59
CA TYR A 192 -2.75 -18.98 13.73
C TYR A 192 -1.62 -18.89 14.76
N ALA A 193 -0.65 -17.98 14.52
CA ALA A 193 0.35 -17.56 15.49
C ALA A 193 0.39 -16.03 15.51
N GLY A 194 0.10 -15.42 16.67
CA GLY A 194 -0.06 -13.95 16.77
C GLY A 194 -1.13 -13.41 15.81
N GLY A 195 -2.23 -14.13 15.60
CA GLY A 195 -3.29 -13.76 14.64
C GLY A 195 -2.93 -13.99 13.17
N ILE A 196 -1.75 -14.52 12.85
CA ILE A 196 -1.27 -14.75 11.48
C ILE A 196 -1.45 -16.23 11.13
N TYR A 197 -2.03 -16.51 9.95
CA TYR A 197 -2.13 -17.88 9.44
C TYR A 197 -0.76 -18.58 9.43
N THR A 198 -0.74 -19.84 9.86
CA THR A 198 0.46 -20.68 9.86
C THR A 198 0.13 -22.09 9.33
N GLU A 199 1.00 -22.65 8.49
CA GLU A 199 0.82 -24.02 7.99
C GLU A 199 0.92 -25.06 9.10
N GLY A 200 0.30 -26.22 8.88
CA GLY A 200 0.23 -27.29 9.86
C GLY A 200 -0.96 -27.14 10.80
N ALA A 201 -1.10 -28.05 11.73
CA ALA A 201 -2.23 -28.10 12.66
C ALA A 201 -1.76 -28.28 14.10
N TYR A 202 -2.25 -27.45 15.03
CA TYR A 202 -2.00 -27.66 16.46
C TYR A 202 -2.68 -28.93 16.95
N MET A 203 -1.98 -29.69 17.77
CA MET A 203 -2.48 -30.99 18.26
C MET A 203 -3.59 -30.79 19.32
N ALA A 204 -4.79 -30.58 18.79
CA ALA A 204 -6.03 -30.50 19.56
C ALA A 204 -7.00 -31.62 19.17
N ARG A 205 -7.89 -31.97 20.08
CA ARG A 205 -8.89 -33.04 19.93
C ARG A 205 -10.23 -32.55 20.42
N LEU A 206 -11.26 -32.68 19.59
CA LEU A 206 -12.64 -32.39 19.95
C LEU A 206 -13.29 -33.65 20.55
N ASN A 207 -13.99 -33.51 21.66
CA ASN A 207 -14.80 -34.58 22.26
C ASN A 207 -16.27 -34.19 22.11
N TYR A 208 -17.00 -34.88 21.26
CA TYR A 208 -18.40 -34.64 20.99
C TYR A 208 -19.31 -35.32 22.00
N LYS A 209 -20.40 -34.71 22.38
CA LYS A 209 -21.47 -35.31 23.19
C LYS A 209 -22.17 -36.47 22.50
N ASN A 210 -22.31 -36.35 21.18
CA ASN A 210 -22.90 -37.38 20.33
C ASN A 210 -22.09 -37.42 19.03
N THR A 211 -22.07 -38.57 18.36
CA THR A 211 -21.42 -38.69 17.05
C THR A 211 -22.10 -37.79 16.05
N PRO A 212 -21.39 -36.84 15.45
CA PRO A 212 -21.94 -35.96 14.41
C PRO A 212 -22.36 -36.81 13.21
N TYR A 213 -23.54 -36.52 12.65
CA TYR A 213 -24.09 -37.25 11.52
C TYR A 213 -23.12 -37.25 10.31
N GLU A 214 -22.56 -36.10 10.01
CA GLU A 214 -21.63 -35.89 8.88
C GLU A 214 -20.34 -36.71 9.01
N MET A 215 -20.02 -37.15 10.24
CA MET A 215 -18.82 -37.98 10.51
C MET A 215 -19.08 -39.46 10.37
N LEU A 216 -20.32 -39.93 10.31
CA LEU A 216 -20.66 -41.32 10.13
C LEU A 216 -20.27 -41.88 8.75
N GLY A 217 -20.03 -41.03 7.78
CA GLY A 217 -19.60 -41.37 6.42
C GLY A 217 -18.28 -40.75 6.00
N LYS A 218 -17.71 -39.84 6.80
CA LYS A 218 -16.44 -39.17 6.54
C LYS A 218 -15.64 -39.07 7.82
N PRO A 219 -14.34 -39.36 7.83
CA PRO A 219 -13.51 -39.31 9.05
C PRO A 219 -13.22 -37.89 9.54
N SER A 220 -13.62 -36.88 8.86
CA SER A 220 -13.31 -35.47 9.13
C SER A 220 -14.58 -34.64 9.11
N GLY A 221 -14.91 -33.98 10.21
CA GLY A 221 -15.87 -32.90 10.23
C GLY A 221 -15.22 -31.67 9.61
N GLY A 222 -15.39 -31.47 8.31
CA GLY A 222 -14.82 -30.33 7.61
C GLY A 222 -15.36 -29.02 8.16
N LEU A 223 -14.50 -28.00 8.27
CA LEU A 223 -14.94 -26.62 8.35
C LEU A 223 -15.95 -26.39 7.22
N ASP A 224 -17.11 -25.85 7.54
CA ASP A 224 -18.00 -25.34 6.50
C ASP A 224 -17.36 -24.09 5.88
N LEU A 225 -16.51 -24.34 4.89
CA LEU A 225 -15.83 -23.30 4.13
C LEU A 225 -16.76 -22.65 3.09
N SER A 226 -18.06 -22.94 3.13
CA SER A 226 -19.07 -22.34 2.25
C SER A 226 -19.34 -20.86 2.54
N TYR A 227 -18.36 -20.15 3.08
CA TYR A 227 -18.28 -18.71 2.99
C TYR A 227 -18.02 -18.34 1.52
N THR A 228 -19.07 -18.39 0.71
CA THR A 228 -19.04 -17.82 -0.62
C THR A 228 -18.97 -16.30 -0.47
N VAL A 229 -17.75 -15.76 -0.51
CA VAL A 229 -17.57 -14.41 -1.03
C VAL A 229 -17.99 -14.51 -2.49
N THR A 230 -19.26 -14.27 -2.76
CA THR A 230 -19.73 -14.09 -4.13
C THR A 230 -19.00 -12.86 -4.66
N ALA A 231 -17.96 -13.09 -5.44
CA ALA A 231 -17.56 -12.07 -6.39
C ALA A 231 -18.83 -11.66 -7.15
N PRO A 232 -19.13 -10.37 -7.30
CA PRO A 232 -20.34 -9.93 -7.98
C PRO A 232 -20.49 -10.67 -9.30
N ALA A 233 -21.64 -11.26 -9.58
CA ALA A 233 -21.88 -12.14 -10.73
C ALA A 233 -21.78 -11.39 -12.06
N GLU A 234 -21.78 -10.09 -12.08
CA GLU A 234 -21.47 -9.22 -13.20
C GLU A 234 -20.42 -8.21 -12.77
N TYR A 235 -19.28 -8.24 -13.46
CA TYR A 235 -18.31 -7.18 -13.37
C TYR A 235 -18.86 -5.93 -14.08
N VAL A 236 -19.60 -5.20 -13.34
CA VAL A 236 -19.57 -3.76 -13.48
C VAL A 236 -18.24 -3.38 -12.83
N LEU A 237 -17.34 -2.67 -13.55
CA LEU A 237 -16.32 -1.85 -12.87
C LEU A 237 -17.04 -1.28 -11.68
N PRO A 238 -16.74 -1.64 -10.42
CA PRO A 238 -17.38 -0.99 -9.33
C PRO A 238 -17.17 0.46 -9.65
N ASP A 239 -18.27 1.21 -9.72
CA ASP A 239 -18.14 2.63 -9.70
C ASP A 239 -17.29 2.84 -8.45
N ASN A 240 -15.99 3.06 -8.63
CA ASN A 240 -14.98 3.04 -7.55
C ASN A 240 -15.21 4.19 -6.58
N HIS A 241 -16.42 4.71 -6.59
CA HIS A 241 -16.94 5.74 -5.75
C HIS A 241 -17.80 5.10 -4.66
N PRO A 242 -17.28 4.99 -3.40
CA PRO A 242 -18.19 4.87 -2.28
C PRO A 242 -19.25 5.96 -2.41
N VAL A 243 -20.48 5.67 -2.01
CA VAL A 243 -21.66 6.55 -2.12
C VAL A 243 -21.40 7.98 -1.58
N ASN A 244 -20.29 8.23 -0.89
CA ASN A 244 -19.93 9.48 -0.22
C ASN A 244 -18.62 10.11 -0.71
N ILE A 245 -18.00 9.68 -1.84
CA ILE A 245 -16.80 10.36 -2.33
C ILE A 245 -17.10 11.82 -2.63
N LEU A 246 -16.31 12.67 -2.02
CA LEU A 246 -16.24 14.08 -2.27
C LEU A 246 -15.40 14.31 -3.53
N ASP A 247 -16.01 14.78 -4.59
CA ASP A 247 -15.25 15.20 -5.76
C ASP A 247 -14.62 16.57 -5.49
N THR A 248 -13.32 16.57 -5.26
CA THR A 248 -12.52 17.79 -5.09
C THR A 248 -12.02 18.34 -6.42
N TYR A 249 -12.23 17.61 -7.51
CA TYR A 249 -11.72 17.92 -8.86
C TYR A 249 -10.18 18.03 -8.94
N PRO A 250 -9.42 17.06 -8.39
CA PRO A 250 -7.97 17.19 -8.26
C PRO A 250 -7.24 17.19 -9.61
N ASP A 251 -7.81 16.57 -10.64
CA ASP A 251 -7.30 16.57 -11.99
C ASP A 251 -7.32 17.98 -12.64
N THR A 252 -8.14 18.90 -12.10
CA THR A 252 -8.21 20.28 -12.59
C THR A 252 -7.34 21.28 -11.80
N TYR A 253 -6.68 20.83 -10.72
CA TYR A 253 -5.80 21.70 -9.96
C TYR A 253 -4.62 22.19 -10.78
N TYR A 254 -4.26 23.44 -10.59
CA TYR A 254 -3.00 23.99 -11.06
C TYR A 254 -1.89 23.72 -10.02
N ALA A 255 -0.70 23.48 -10.49
CA ALA A 255 0.51 23.58 -9.68
C ALA A 255 1.71 23.91 -10.57
N ILE A 256 2.69 24.55 -9.96
CA ILE A 256 4.03 24.75 -10.51
C ILE A 256 5.03 24.17 -9.53
N ASP A 257 5.95 23.35 -10.02
CA ASP A 257 6.98 22.76 -9.17
C ASP A 257 8.20 23.68 -8.98
N GLY A 258 9.14 23.26 -8.15
CA GLY A 258 10.34 24.06 -7.89
C GLY A 258 11.28 24.23 -9.08
N LEU A 259 11.01 23.59 -10.23
CA LEU A 259 11.70 23.78 -11.51
C LEU A 259 10.89 24.64 -12.49
N SER A 260 9.82 25.27 -12.01
CA SER A 260 8.90 26.07 -12.83
C SER A 260 8.16 25.25 -13.91
N ARG A 261 7.98 23.95 -13.70
CA ARG A 261 7.16 23.10 -14.58
C ARG A 261 5.70 23.17 -14.14
N GLU A 262 4.82 23.59 -15.04
CA GLU A 262 3.38 23.63 -14.79
C GLU A 262 2.75 22.27 -15.07
N LEU A 263 1.71 21.92 -14.28
CA LEU A 263 0.92 20.72 -14.56
C LEU A 263 0.10 20.91 -15.84
N PRO A 264 -0.03 19.84 -16.66
CA PRO A 264 -0.84 19.85 -17.87
C PRO A 264 -2.29 20.23 -17.58
N ASP A 265 -2.83 21.10 -18.45
CA ASP A 265 -4.26 21.38 -18.53
C ASP A 265 -4.93 20.50 -19.60
N ILE A 266 -6.24 20.66 -19.82
CA ILE A 266 -6.98 19.84 -20.79
C ILE A 266 -6.47 19.99 -22.22
N SER A 267 -5.89 21.13 -22.58
CA SER A 267 -5.36 21.37 -23.93
C SER A 267 -4.12 20.53 -24.22
N SER A 268 -3.35 20.21 -23.19
CA SER A 268 -2.12 19.42 -23.26
C SER A 268 -2.30 17.96 -22.84
N ALA A 269 -3.15 17.69 -21.83
CA ALA A 269 -3.41 16.35 -21.35
C ALA A 269 -4.49 15.59 -22.15
N GLY A 270 -5.40 16.30 -22.79
CA GLY A 270 -6.54 15.70 -23.45
C GLY A 270 -7.68 15.34 -22.50
N ALA A 271 -8.79 14.82 -23.06
CA ALA A 271 -9.97 14.46 -22.30
C ALA A 271 -9.73 13.22 -21.43
N ALA A 272 -10.39 13.16 -20.27
CA ALA A 272 -10.29 12.06 -19.33
C ALA A 272 -10.63 10.70 -19.96
N ARG A 273 -9.80 9.69 -19.68
CA ARG A 273 -9.89 8.31 -20.18
C ARG A 273 -10.21 7.38 -19.03
N GLY A 274 -11.39 6.76 -19.05
CA GLY A 274 -11.84 5.87 -17.97
C GLY A 274 -11.26 4.45 -18.04
N ASP A 275 -10.54 4.10 -19.11
CA ASP A 275 -9.99 2.79 -19.42
C ASP A 275 -8.46 2.72 -19.21
N ARG A 276 -7.88 3.69 -18.52
CA ARG A 276 -6.45 3.76 -18.21
C ARG A 276 -6.23 3.81 -16.70
N PHE A 277 -5.38 2.93 -16.20
CA PHE A 277 -5.13 2.75 -14.78
C PHE A 277 -3.66 2.95 -14.43
N VAL A 278 -3.41 3.49 -13.25
CA VAL A 278 -2.06 3.68 -12.73
C VAL A 278 -1.94 3.00 -11.36
N GLY A 279 -1.03 2.06 -11.28
CA GLY A 279 -0.62 1.42 -10.04
C GLY A 279 0.70 1.96 -9.53
N LEU A 280 0.89 1.94 -8.23
CA LEU A 280 2.08 2.44 -7.56
C LEU A 280 2.60 1.40 -6.55
N PHE A 281 3.88 1.06 -6.64
CA PHE A 281 4.55 0.18 -5.69
C PHE A 281 4.65 0.87 -4.33
N TYR A 282 4.18 0.19 -3.28
CA TYR A 282 4.06 0.74 -1.95
C TYR A 282 4.71 -0.18 -0.92
N TRP A 283 5.65 0.37 -0.16
CA TRP A 283 6.41 -0.36 0.83
C TRP A 283 5.79 -0.23 2.22
N THR A 284 5.67 -1.35 2.96
CA THR A 284 4.93 -1.42 4.23
C THR A 284 5.77 -1.87 5.41
N TRP A 285 7.08 -1.95 5.27
CA TRP A 285 7.94 -2.48 6.32
C TRP A 285 9.00 -1.51 6.86
N HIS A 286 8.59 -0.24 7.06
CA HIS A 286 9.33 0.72 7.86
C HIS A 286 9.14 0.38 9.34
N TYR A 287 9.95 -0.55 9.84
CA TYR A 287 9.99 -0.93 11.25
C TYR A 287 11.36 -0.67 11.83
N ASN A 288 11.38 -0.34 13.10
CA ASN A 288 12.62 -0.17 13.85
C ASN A 288 13.21 -1.54 14.25
N PHE A 289 13.97 -2.16 13.34
CA PHE A 289 14.62 -3.48 13.58
C PHE A 289 15.87 -3.40 14.45
N THR A 290 16.42 -2.22 14.68
CA THR A 290 17.64 -2.02 15.44
C THR A 290 17.42 -1.04 16.59
N ASN A 291 18.38 -1.00 17.55
CA ASN A 291 18.37 0.00 18.61
C ASN A 291 19.21 1.24 18.27
N LEU A 292 19.60 1.40 17.01
CA LEU A 292 20.40 2.53 16.54
C LEU A 292 19.54 3.49 15.74
N ALA A 293 19.94 4.77 15.72
CA ALA A 293 19.29 5.77 14.89
C ALA A 293 19.46 5.42 13.40
N PRO A 294 18.49 5.76 12.53
CA PRO A 294 18.62 5.58 11.10
C PRO A 294 19.76 6.43 10.53
N VAL A 295 20.33 5.98 9.42
CA VAL A 295 21.40 6.68 8.71
C VAL A 295 20.87 7.18 7.37
N ASN A 296 20.81 8.48 7.17
CA ASN A 296 20.58 9.07 5.86
C ASN A 296 21.86 8.90 5.01
N VAL A 297 21.83 8.01 4.03
CA VAL A 297 22.99 7.69 3.20
C VAL A 297 23.42 8.88 2.36
N THR A 298 22.47 9.63 1.81
CA THR A 298 22.77 10.84 1.03
C THR A 298 23.54 11.88 1.83
N GLU A 299 23.10 12.19 3.04
CA GLU A 299 23.78 13.15 3.90
C GLU A 299 25.10 12.60 4.42
N PHE A 300 25.15 11.30 4.74
CA PHE A 300 26.38 10.65 5.15
C PHE A 300 27.47 10.74 4.06
N LEU A 301 27.12 10.44 2.80
CA LEU A 301 28.06 10.49 1.70
C LEU A 301 28.46 11.92 1.28
N LYS A 302 27.66 12.94 1.58
CA LYS A 302 28.07 14.34 1.43
C LYS A 302 29.20 14.70 2.41
N LEU A 303 29.17 14.14 3.62
CA LEU A 303 30.19 14.38 4.66
C LEU A 303 31.43 13.49 4.44
N TYR A 304 31.25 12.28 3.96
CA TYR A 304 32.28 11.26 3.83
C TYR A 304 32.23 10.60 2.45
N PRO A 305 32.57 11.31 1.36
CA PRO A 305 32.48 10.77 -0.01
C PRO A 305 33.28 9.50 -0.22
N GLU A 306 34.42 9.36 0.46
CA GLU A 306 35.31 8.18 0.41
C GLU A 306 34.66 6.91 0.97
N ALA A 307 33.65 7.04 1.82
CA ALA A 307 32.90 5.91 2.37
C ALA A 307 32.06 5.18 1.31
N LYS A 308 31.82 5.79 0.16
CA LYS A 308 31.00 5.21 -0.92
C LYS A 308 31.51 3.85 -1.38
N HIS A 309 32.81 3.68 -1.43
CA HIS A 309 33.47 2.47 -1.95
C HIS A 309 34.07 1.58 -0.85
N ASP A 310 33.83 1.86 0.41
CA ASP A 310 34.41 1.10 1.54
C ASP A 310 33.33 0.68 2.54
N TYR A 311 32.93 -0.60 2.48
CA TYR A 311 31.98 -1.17 3.43
C TYR A 311 32.44 -1.04 4.88
N ASN A 312 33.75 -1.11 5.12
CA ASN A 312 34.36 -1.07 6.45
C ASN A 312 34.78 0.35 6.86
N TYR A 313 34.41 1.38 6.11
CA TYR A 313 34.73 2.77 6.47
C TYR A 313 34.31 3.04 7.93
N PRO A 314 35.21 3.56 8.77
CA PRO A 314 34.97 3.65 10.22
C PRO A 314 33.75 4.51 10.64
N GLY A 315 33.34 5.41 9.78
CA GLY A 315 32.15 6.26 10.02
C GLY A 315 30.82 5.57 9.78
N TRP A 316 30.78 4.41 9.07
CA TRP A 316 29.54 3.67 8.91
C TRP A 316 29.11 3.03 10.24
N PRO A 317 27.94 3.40 10.80
CA PRO A 317 27.40 2.72 11.98
C PRO A 317 27.07 1.27 11.63
N LYS A 318 27.64 0.33 12.37
CA LYS A 318 27.31 -1.10 12.19
C LYS A 318 25.92 -1.36 12.78
N ASP A 319 25.15 -2.23 12.14
CA ASP A 319 23.83 -2.67 12.57
C ASP A 319 22.76 -1.55 12.60
N SER A 320 22.97 -0.40 11.98
CA SER A 320 21.95 0.61 11.72
C SER A 320 21.05 0.24 10.55
N GLN A 321 19.91 0.89 10.49
CA GLN A 321 19.09 0.91 9.27
C GLN A 321 19.49 2.10 8.41
N PHE A 322 19.69 1.85 7.13
CA PHE A 322 20.12 2.85 6.17
C PHE A 322 18.94 3.32 5.35
N PHE A 323 18.82 4.63 5.19
CA PHE A 323 17.81 5.27 4.37
C PHE A 323 18.48 5.97 3.21
N SER A 324 17.94 5.83 2.01
CA SER A 324 18.45 6.54 0.83
C SER A 324 18.44 8.06 1.01
N ASP A 325 17.38 8.60 1.59
CA ASP A 325 17.22 10.00 2.02
C ASP A 325 16.19 10.05 3.16
N GLU A 326 15.91 11.25 3.71
CA GLU A 326 14.87 11.44 4.72
C GLU A 326 13.53 11.76 4.05
N PRO A 327 12.47 11.00 4.33
CA PRO A 327 11.11 11.35 3.89
C PRO A 327 10.65 12.71 4.43
N VAL A 328 9.76 13.39 3.73
CA VAL A 328 9.20 14.68 4.20
C VAL A 328 8.50 14.54 5.56
N PHE A 329 8.00 13.36 5.86
CA PHE A 329 7.33 13.03 7.13
C PHE A 329 8.30 12.46 8.18
N GLY A 330 9.63 12.53 7.92
CA GLY A 330 10.68 11.99 8.78
C GLY A 330 10.83 10.48 8.67
N PHE A 331 11.65 9.87 9.49
CA PHE A 331 11.87 8.42 9.55
C PHE A 331 10.70 7.74 10.28
N TYR A 332 9.55 7.68 9.62
CA TYR A 332 8.28 7.21 10.18
C TYR A 332 8.20 5.67 10.23
N ASP A 333 7.34 5.17 11.10
CA ASP A 333 6.90 3.77 11.12
C ASP A 333 5.73 3.59 10.13
N SER A 334 5.68 2.47 9.41
CA SER A 334 4.62 2.16 8.44
C SER A 334 3.19 2.13 9.05
N ARG A 335 3.07 2.20 10.37
CA ARG A 335 1.80 2.22 11.09
C ARG A 335 1.38 3.60 11.58
N ASP A 336 2.14 4.63 11.27
CA ASP A 336 1.80 6.02 11.64
C ASP A 336 0.56 6.49 10.86
N GLU A 337 -0.61 6.43 11.50
CA GLU A 337 -1.91 6.76 10.88
C GLU A 337 -1.93 8.19 10.31
N TRP A 338 -1.18 9.12 10.92
CA TRP A 338 -1.09 10.48 10.40
C TRP A 338 -0.38 10.53 9.03
N VAL A 339 0.72 9.81 8.88
CA VAL A 339 1.44 9.69 7.60
C VAL A 339 0.58 8.96 6.57
N LEU A 340 -0.04 7.85 6.96
CA LEU A 340 -0.91 7.08 6.06
C LEU A 340 -2.10 7.92 5.57
N ARG A 341 -2.64 8.81 6.40
CA ARG A 341 -3.68 9.75 6.00
C ARG A 341 -3.18 10.76 4.97
N LYS A 342 -1.96 11.30 5.13
CA LYS A 342 -1.31 12.16 4.14
C LYS A 342 -1.09 11.44 2.81
N HIS A 343 -0.64 10.17 2.86
CA HIS A 343 -0.52 9.35 1.65
C HIS A 343 -1.88 9.15 0.96
N ALA A 344 -2.95 8.87 1.72
CA ALA A 344 -4.29 8.73 1.15
C ALA A 344 -4.72 9.97 0.35
N GLU A 345 -4.50 11.17 0.88
CA GLU A 345 -4.83 12.45 0.24
C GLU A 345 -3.94 12.71 -0.97
N MET A 346 -2.62 12.61 -0.81
CA MET A 346 -1.65 12.87 -1.88
C MET A 346 -1.84 11.93 -3.07
N LEU A 347 -2.06 10.65 -2.83
CA LEU A 347 -2.23 9.66 -3.89
C LEU A 347 -3.59 9.78 -4.58
N ALA A 348 -4.63 10.19 -3.85
CA ALA A 348 -5.93 10.55 -4.44
C ALA A 348 -5.80 11.77 -5.36
N ASP A 349 -5.13 12.83 -4.90
CA ASP A 349 -4.91 14.05 -5.69
C ASP A 349 -4.00 13.81 -6.91
N ALA A 350 -3.08 12.86 -6.82
CA ALA A 350 -2.25 12.43 -7.94
C ALA A 350 -3.00 11.60 -8.99
N GLY A 351 -4.16 11.02 -8.66
CA GLY A 351 -4.94 10.18 -9.56
C GLY A 351 -4.43 8.73 -9.65
N ILE A 352 -3.80 8.22 -8.60
CA ILE A 352 -3.41 6.82 -8.46
C ILE A 352 -4.65 5.96 -8.24
N ASP A 353 -4.78 4.85 -9.00
CA ASP A 353 -5.92 3.94 -8.90
C ASP A 353 -5.68 2.82 -7.88
N VAL A 354 -4.45 2.31 -7.79
CA VAL A 354 -4.11 1.20 -6.90
C VAL A 354 -2.70 1.32 -6.33
N ILE A 355 -2.56 1.07 -5.03
CA ILE A 355 -1.25 0.80 -4.42
C ILE A 355 -1.02 -0.69 -4.34
N ILE A 356 0.19 -1.13 -4.68
CA ILE A 356 0.57 -2.53 -4.73
C ILE A 356 1.63 -2.77 -3.65
N PHE A 357 1.24 -3.51 -2.61
CA PHE A 357 2.10 -3.76 -1.46
C PHE A 357 3.23 -4.72 -1.77
N ASP A 358 4.42 -4.39 -1.30
CA ASP A 358 5.57 -5.30 -1.35
C ASP A 358 5.42 -6.45 -0.34
N CYS A 359 5.24 -7.65 -0.87
CA CYS A 359 5.27 -8.92 -0.13
C CYS A 359 6.21 -9.92 -0.80
N THR A 360 7.32 -9.44 -1.40
CA THR A 360 8.23 -10.28 -2.19
C THR A 360 9.22 -11.06 -1.34
N ASN A 361 9.33 -10.79 -0.05
CA ASN A 361 10.34 -11.32 0.85
C ASN A 361 9.87 -12.57 1.62
N GLY A 362 9.75 -13.71 0.94
CA GLY A 362 9.39 -14.99 1.54
C GLY A 362 7.95 -15.04 2.02
N THR A 363 7.73 -15.37 3.30
CA THR A 363 6.40 -15.43 3.91
C THR A 363 5.96 -14.11 4.56
N TYR A 364 6.78 -13.07 4.48
CA TYR A 364 6.48 -11.78 5.12
C TYR A 364 5.50 -10.97 4.28
N THR A 365 4.29 -10.79 4.78
CA THR A 365 3.26 -9.92 4.18
C THR A 365 3.18 -8.56 4.86
N TRP A 366 3.89 -8.38 5.98
CA TRP A 366 3.87 -7.15 6.78
C TRP A 366 2.47 -6.80 7.28
N ARG A 367 1.76 -7.80 7.77
CA ARG A 367 0.35 -7.71 8.17
C ARG A 367 0.01 -6.50 9.05
N PRO A 368 0.73 -6.18 10.13
CA PRO A 368 0.37 -5.03 10.97
C PRO A 368 0.34 -3.71 10.19
N SER A 369 1.17 -3.57 9.16
CA SER A 369 1.22 -2.35 8.34
C SER A 369 0.13 -2.31 7.30
N TYR A 370 -0.07 -3.36 6.50
CA TYR A 370 -1.11 -3.29 5.48
C TYR A 370 -2.51 -3.20 6.10
N ILE A 371 -2.76 -3.85 7.24
CA ILE A 371 -4.03 -3.67 7.98
C ILE A 371 -4.20 -2.21 8.41
N LYS A 372 -3.14 -1.58 8.92
CA LYS A 372 -3.21 -0.16 9.31
C LYS A 372 -3.46 0.77 8.12
N VAL A 373 -2.88 0.47 6.94
CA VAL A 373 -3.22 1.19 5.70
C VAL A 373 -4.69 1.00 5.34
N LEU A 374 -5.21 -0.24 5.38
CA LEU A 374 -6.62 -0.53 5.07
C LEU A 374 -7.58 0.21 6.02
N GLU A 375 -7.31 0.17 7.33
CA GLU A 375 -8.09 0.91 8.34
C GLU A 375 -8.07 2.42 8.06
N THR A 376 -6.90 2.98 7.78
CA THR A 376 -6.75 4.41 7.55
C THR A 376 -7.41 4.84 6.24
N PHE A 377 -7.26 4.05 5.17
CA PHE A 377 -7.88 4.35 3.88
C PHE A 377 -9.40 4.19 3.93
N ALA A 378 -9.92 3.20 4.66
CA ALA A 378 -11.37 3.07 4.88
C ALA A 378 -11.94 4.31 5.60
N LYS A 379 -11.30 4.76 6.70
CA LYS A 379 -11.68 6.01 7.37
C LYS A 379 -11.56 7.25 6.47
N ALA A 380 -10.52 7.30 5.62
CA ALA A 380 -10.35 8.37 4.66
C ALA A 380 -11.50 8.39 3.64
N ARG A 381 -11.98 7.24 3.19
CA ARG A 381 -13.15 7.11 2.31
C ARG A 381 -14.45 7.54 3.00
N GLU A 382 -14.64 7.25 4.27
CA GLU A 382 -15.74 7.77 5.07
C GLU A 382 -15.73 9.30 5.15
N ASP A 383 -14.55 9.91 5.15
CA ASP A 383 -14.37 11.36 5.07
C ASP A 383 -14.54 11.92 3.65
N GLY A 384 -14.70 11.05 2.64
CA GLY A 384 -14.97 11.42 1.25
C GLY A 384 -13.75 11.35 0.33
N ILE A 385 -12.59 10.89 0.79
CA ILE A 385 -11.38 10.82 -0.04
C ILE A 385 -11.46 9.61 -0.97
N ARG A 386 -11.19 9.83 -2.25
CA ARG A 386 -11.03 8.76 -3.24
C ARG A 386 -9.64 8.13 -3.12
N THR A 387 -9.39 7.40 -2.04
CA THR A 387 -8.10 6.73 -1.88
C THR A 387 -7.84 5.73 -3.00
N PRO A 388 -6.58 5.44 -3.34
CA PRO A 388 -6.28 4.27 -4.17
C PRO A 388 -6.89 3.00 -3.59
N GLN A 389 -7.18 2.04 -4.46
CA GLN A 389 -7.45 0.66 -4.08
C GLN A 389 -6.15 -0.09 -3.79
N ILE A 390 -6.23 -1.37 -3.41
CA ILE A 390 -5.05 -2.16 -3.01
C ILE A 390 -4.92 -3.44 -3.82
N ALA A 391 -3.68 -3.88 -4.01
CA ALA A 391 -3.29 -5.21 -4.45
C ALA A 391 -1.97 -5.62 -3.77
N PHE A 392 -1.53 -6.86 -3.95
CA PHE A 392 -0.31 -7.38 -3.35
C PHE A 392 0.61 -7.96 -4.41
N LEU A 393 1.91 -7.72 -4.28
CA LEU A 393 2.97 -8.32 -5.08
C LEU A 393 3.72 -9.33 -4.22
N LEU A 394 3.63 -10.61 -4.59
CA LEU A 394 4.26 -11.75 -3.93
C LEU A 394 5.59 -12.13 -4.62
N PRO A 395 6.38 -13.06 -4.04
CA PRO A 395 7.66 -13.46 -4.62
C PRO A 395 7.62 -13.78 -6.11
N PHE A 396 8.69 -13.44 -6.82
CA PHE A 396 8.82 -13.50 -8.28
C PHE A 396 8.98 -14.92 -8.86
N GLY A 397 8.42 -15.92 -8.19
CA GLY A 397 8.42 -17.31 -8.63
C GLY A 397 7.47 -18.16 -7.81
N PRO A 398 7.03 -19.31 -8.36
CA PRO A 398 6.23 -20.24 -7.58
C PRO A 398 7.06 -20.86 -6.46
N SER A 399 6.58 -20.77 -5.22
CA SER A 399 7.27 -21.29 -4.04
C SER A 399 6.27 -21.65 -2.93
N ALA A 400 6.74 -22.40 -1.93
CA ALA A 400 5.98 -22.67 -0.72
C ALA A 400 5.68 -21.38 0.05
N ASP A 401 6.64 -20.46 0.11
CA ASP A 401 6.45 -19.16 0.77
C ASP A 401 5.33 -18.34 0.12
N SER A 402 5.30 -18.30 -1.22
CA SER A 402 4.21 -17.65 -1.94
C SER A 402 2.85 -18.30 -1.66
N ALA A 403 2.81 -19.62 -1.48
CA ALA A 403 1.57 -20.33 -1.11
C ALA A 403 1.08 -19.91 0.28
N VAL A 404 1.99 -19.82 1.25
CA VAL A 404 1.67 -19.36 2.62
C VAL A 404 1.15 -17.94 2.59
N SER A 405 1.86 -17.02 1.91
CA SER A 405 1.45 -15.62 1.80
C SER A 405 0.10 -15.45 1.11
N LEU A 406 -0.18 -16.21 0.04
CA LEU A 406 -1.48 -16.20 -0.64
C LEU A 406 -2.61 -16.64 0.28
N LYS A 407 -2.43 -17.74 1.01
CA LYS A 407 -3.44 -18.24 1.96
C LYS A 407 -3.68 -17.22 3.07
N GLN A 408 -2.61 -16.67 3.65
CA GLN A 408 -2.71 -15.65 4.68
C GLN A 408 -3.52 -14.44 4.21
N LEU A 409 -3.15 -13.84 3.08
CA LEU A 409 -3.87 -12.67 2.55
C LEU A 409 -5.34 -12.98 2.24
N TYR A 410 -5.59 -14.15 1.64
CA TYR A 410 -6.94 -14.57 1.32
C TYR A 410 -7.80 -14.70 2.58
N LEU A 411 -7.31 -15.38 3.61
CA LEU A 411 -8.03 -15.61 4.87
C LEU A 411 -8.19 -14.32 5.68
N ASP A 412 -7.17 -13.45 5.70
CA ASP A 412 -7.18 -12.23 6.50
C ASP A 412 -8.11 -11.14 5.94
N ILE A 413 -8.20 -11.03 4.61
CA ILE A 413 -8.85 -9.88 3.97
C ILE A 413 -9.98 -10.33 3.06
N TYR A 414 -9.65 -11.16 2.07
CA TYR A 414 -10.55 -11.40 0.93
C TYR A 414 -11.70 -12.33 1.27
N ARG A 415 -11.43 -13.44 1.95
CA ARG A 415 -12.47 -14.38 2.36
C ARG A 415 -13.46 -13.76 3.34
N THR A 416 -12.97 -12.87 4.22
CA THR A 416 -13.81 -12.17 5.19
C THR A 416 -14.70 -11.09 4.59
N GLY A 417 -14.44 -10.68 3.34
CA GLY A 417 -15.10 -9.54 2.70
C GLY A 417 -14.75 -8.18 3.29
N LYS A 418 -13.74 -8.09 4.18
CA LYS A 418 -13.31 -6.83 4.79
C LYS A 418 -12.70 -5.90 3.75
N TYR A 419 -13.04 -4.61 3.85
CA TYR A 419 -12.49 -3.56 2.99
C TYR A 419 -12.71 -3.84 1.50
N GLN A 420 -13.81 -4.47 1.11
CA GLN A 420 -14.08 -4.88 -0.27
C GLN A 420 -14.04 -3.71 -1.26
N ASP A 421 -14.42 -2.51 -0.84
CA ASP A 421 -14.35 -1.28 -1.62
C ASP A 421 -12.92 -0.81 -1.88
N LEU A 422 -11.93 -1.31 -1.13
CA LEU A 422 -10.51 -1.08 -1.36
C LEU A 422 -9.86 -2.12 -2.27
N TRP A 423 -10.50 -3.22 -2.63
CA TRP A 423 -9.87 -4.21 -3.50
C TRP A 423 -9.82 -3.71 -4.94
N PHE A 424 -8.65 -3.79 -5.56
CA PHE A 424 -8.53 -3.45 -6.97
C PHE A 424 -8.93 -4.65 -7.84
N TYR A 425 -9.89 -4.43 -8.71
CA TYR A 425 -10.37 -5.47 -9.64
C TYR A 425 -9.72 -5.32 -11.01
N TRP A 426 -9.23 -6.43 -11.55
CA TRP A 426 -8.70 -6.51 -12.90
C TRP A 426 -9.42 -7.61 -13.65
N LYS A 427 -9.97 -7.26 -14.82
CA LYS A 427 -10.74 -8.22 -15.68
C LYS A 427 -11.76 -9.05 -14.87
N GLY A 428 -12.45 -8.45 -13.92
CA GLY A 428 -13.58 -9.02 -13.21
C GLY A 428 -13.30 -9.69 -11.86
N LYS A 429 -12.04 -9.78 -11.44
CA LYS A 429 -11.65 -10.40 -10.18
C LYS A 429 -10.64 -9.53 -9.43
N PRO A 430 -10.52 -9.63 -8.10
CA PRO A 430 -9.47 -8.96 -7.37
C PRO A 430 -8.09 -9.31 -7.91
N LEU A 431 -7.26 -8.30 -8.16
CA LEU A 431 -5.90 -8.48 -8.66
C LEU A 431 -4.97 -9.02 -7.58
N ILE A 432 -4.18 -10.03 -7.93
CA ILE A 432 -3.03 -10.48 -7.15
C ILE A 432 -1.82 -10.69 -8.05
N MET A 433 -0.68 -10.08 -7.71
CA MET A 433 0.56 -10.28 -8.45
C MET A 433 1.33 -11.48 -7.88
N ALA A 434 0.85 -12.67 -8.15
CA ALA A 434 1.37 -13.93 -7.63
C ALA A 434 1.34 -15.03 -8.68
N TYR A 435 2.13 -16.09 -8.46
CA TYR A 435 2.15 -17.28 -9.30
C TYR A 435 1.07 -18.26 -8.84
N PRO A 436 0.06 -18.56 -9.66
CA PRO A 436 -0.96 -19.54 -9.29
C PRO A 436 -0.38 -20.96 -9.12
N ASP A 437 0.75 -21.28 -9.76
CA ASP A 437 1.46 -22.57 -9.60
C ASP A 437 2.06 -22.78 -8.20
N SER A 438 2.09 -21.76 -7.34
CA SER A 438 2.44 -21.90 -5.92
C SER A 438 1.42 -22.76 -5.17
N ILE A 439 0.18 -22.80 -5.62
CA ILE A 439 -0.94 -23.55 -5.03
C ILE A 439 -1.43 -24.61 -6.02
N LYS A 440 -1.88 -25.76 -5.50
CA LYS A 440 -2.44 -26.84 -6.31
C LYS A 440 -3.85 -27.17 -5.83
N LYS A 441 -4.81 -27.23 -6.77
CA LYS A 441 -6.23 -27.56 -6.44
C LYS A 441 -6.41 -28.83 -5.61
N ARG A 442 -5.52 -29.81 -5.76
CA ARG A 442 -5.55 -31.07 -4.99
C ARG A 442 -5.13 -30.92 -3.53
N ASP A 443 -4.55 -29.75 -3.16
CA ASP A 443 -4.00 -29.54 -1.82
C ASP A 443 -5.10 -29.20 -0.80
N GLY A 444 -6.33 -28.83 -1.28
CA GLY A 444 -7.49 -28.57 -0.42
C GLY A 444 -8.54 -27.67 -1.06
N GLU A 445 -9.60 -27.36 -0.32
CA GLU A 445 -10.70 -26.51 -0.80
C GLU A 445 -10.30 -25.03 -0.84
N ILE A 446 -9.58 -24.55 0.18
CA ILE A 446 -9.07 -23.16 0.23
C ILE A 446 -8.20 -22.85 -0.98
N GLU A 447 -7.33 -23.78 -1.38
CA GLU A 447 -6.48 -23.64 -2.55
C GLU A 447 -7.31 -23.50 -3.83
N SER A 448 -8.40 -24.26 -3.93
CA SER A 448 -9.33 -24.17 -5.04
C SER A 448 -10.06 -22.83 -5.06
N GLU A 449 -10.54 -22.38 -3.91
CA GLU A 449 -11.18 -21.07 -3.77
C GLU A 449 -10.24 -19.93 -4.21
N ILE A 450 -9.00 -19.91 -3.71
CA ILE A 450 -7.99 -18.89 -4.05
C ILE A 450 -7.75 -18.84 -5.55
N LEU A 451 -7.58 -20.00 -6.21
CA LEU A 451 -7.32 -20.07 -7.64
C LEU A 451 -8.52 -19.58 -8.49
N ASP A 452 -9.73 -19.77 -8.00
CA ASP A 452 -10.94 -19.32 -8.68
C ASP A 452 -11.31 -17.86 -8.34
N PHE A 453 -10.84 -17.31 -7.20
CA PHE A 453 -11.16 -15.98 -6.72
C PHE A 453 -10.37 -14.86 -7.39
N PHE A 454 -9.04 -15.00 -7.49
CA PHE A 454 -8.17 -13.92 -7.95
C PHE A 454 -7.99 -13.85 -9.46
N GLN A 455 -7.70 -12.65 -9.94
CA GLN A 455 -7.06 -12.40 -11.23
C GLN A 455 -5.55 -12.38 -11.04
N PHE A 456 -4.88 -13.43 -11.45
CA PHE A 456 -3.43 -13.58 -11.29
C PHE A 456 -2.66 -12.82 -12.37
N ARG A 457 -1.67 -12.03 -11.95
CA ARG A 457 -0.64 -11.40 -12.79
C ARG A 457 0.71 -11.54 -12.09
N PRO A 458 1.43 -12.67 -12.27
CA PRO A 458 2.73 -12.85 -11.62
C PRO A 458 3.71 -11.71 -11.91
N GLY A 459 4.34 -11.17 -10.88
CA GLY A 459 5.34 -10.11 -11.00
C GLY A 459 6.64 -10.64 -11.62
N GLN A 460 7.28 -9.83 -12.48
CA GLN A 460 8.60 -10.11 -13.06
C GLN A 460 9.54 -8.93 -12.88
N PRO A 461 10.65 -9.10 -12.15
CA PRO A 461 11.71 -8.10 -12.14
C PRO A 461 12.58 -8.30 -13.38
N LEU A 462 12.68 -7.29 -14.22
CA LEU A 462 13.51 -7.33 -15.41
C LEU A 462 14.84 -6.61 -15.17
N TYR A 463 15.70 -7.21 -14.37
CA TYR A 463 17.05 -6.69 -14.08
C TYR A 463 18.05 -6.92 -15.20
N TYR A 464 17.68 -7.58 -16.29
CA TYR A 464 18.63 -7.85 -17.39
C TYR A 464 18.02 -7.51 -18.76
N LYS A 465 18.89 -7.20 -19.72
CA LYS A 465 18.54 -7.23 -21.14
C LYS A 465 18.18 -8.67 -21.53
N GLY A 466 16.97 -8.89 -21.91
CA GLY A 466 16.53 -10.21 -22.40
C GLY A 466 15.04 -10.40 -22.21
N SER A 467 14.44 -11.25 -23.01
CA SER A 467 13.03 -11.55 -22.94
C SER A 467 12.69 -12.05 -21.54
N ALA A 468 11.65 -11.49 -20.97
CA ALA A 468 10.91 -12.17 -19.92
C ALA A 468 10.65 -13.60 -20.39
N LYS A 469 10.78 -14.56 -19.51
CA LYS A 469 10.42 -15.94 -19.85
C LYS A 469 8.95 -15.91 -20.27
N SER A 470 8.67 -16.28 -21.53
CA SER A 470 7.32 -16.55 -21.94
C SER A 470 6.76 -17.63 -21.01
N GLY A 471 5.92 -17.23 -20.09
CA GLY A 471 5.37 -18.11 -19.07
C GLY A 471 4.03 -18.68 -19.49
N LYS A 472 3.57 -19.63 -18.72
CA LYS A 472 2.22 -20.20 -18.80
C LYS A 472 1.11 -19.15 -18.56
N TYR A 473 1.46 -18.05 -17.86
CA TYR A 473 0.56 -17.01 -17.42
C TYR A 473 0.96 -15.65 -17.95
N PRO A 474 0.00 -14.72 -18.16
CA PRO A 474 0.31 -13.32 -18.41
C PRO A 474 0.99 -12.71 -17.19
N THR A 475 2.23 -12.26 -17.36
CA THR A 475 3.03 -11.65 -16.30
C THR A 475 3.01 -10.14 -16.42
N TRP A 476 3.11 -9.45 -15.28
CA TRP A 476 3.34 -8.02 -15.24
C TRP A 476 4.77 -7.71 -14.81
N ASP A 477 5.36 -6.69 -15.41
CA ASP A 477 6.68 -6.25 -15.03
C ASP A 477 6.61 -5.39 -13.78
N TRP A 478 7.51 -5.64 -12.83
CA TRP A 478 7.69 -4.77 -11.67
C TRP A 478 8.73 -3.68 -11.96
N LEU A 479 9.88 -4.03 -12.51
CA LEU A 479 10.95 -3.12 -12.90
C LEU A 479 11.46 -3.54 -14.27
N SER A 480 11.66 -2.58 -15.16
CA SER A 480 12.12 -2.84 -16.52
C SER A 480 13.03 -1.75 -17.02
N LEU A 481 14.06 -2.13 -17.79
CA LEU A 481 14.93 -1.16 -18.46
C LEU A 481 14.23 -0.56 -19.69
N TYR A 482 14.61 0.67 -20.02
CA TYR A 482 14.20 1.28 -21.29
C TYR A 482 14.87 0.59 -22.49
N PRO A 483 14.16 0.35 -23.61
CA PRO A 483 12.71 0.46 -23.74
C PRO A 483 12.01 -0.69 -23.01
N GLN A 484 11.02 -0.36 -22.19
CA GLN A 484 10.24 -1.35 -21.46
C GLN A 484 9.42 -2.21 -22.43
N ARG A 485 9.20 -3.46 -22.07
CA ARG A 485 8.29 -4.29 -22.85
C ARG A 485 6.83 -4.02 -22.51
N MET A 486 5.95 -4.31 -23.44
CA MET A 486 4.53 -4.48 -23.18
C MET A 486 4.31 -5.86 -22.53
N ALA A 487 3.88 -5.88 -21.28
CA ALA A 487 3.64 -7.08 -20.47
C ALA A 487 2.17 -7.51 -20.48
N GLY A 488 1.88 -8.73 -19.99
CA GLY A 488 0.51 -9.27 -19.90
C GLY A 488 -0.07 -9.79 -21.21
N THR A 489 0.69 -9.76 -22.32
CA THR A 489 0.22 -10.16 -23.65
C THR A 489 0.42 -11.65 -23.93
N GLU A 490 1.22 -12.33 -23.12
CA GLU A 490 1.52 -13.75 -23.33
C GLU A 490 0.26 -14.60 -23.11
N ASN A 491 -0.12 -15.33 -24.16
CA ASN A 491 -1.25 -16.28 -24.16
C ASN A 491 -2.65 -15.73 -23.91
N THR A 492 -2.84 -14.39 -23.88
CA THR A 492 -4.17 -13.80 -23.64
C THR A 492 -4.84 -13.28 -24.92
N GLY A 493 -4.06 -13.05 -25.99
CA GLY A 493 -4.55 -12.37 -27.19
C GLY A 493 -4.95 -10.90 -26.95
N THR A 494 -4.74 -10.37 -25.75
CA THR A 494 -4.95 -8.96 -25.43
C THR A 494 -3.68 -8.18 -25.76
N ALA A 495 -3.78 -7.17 -26.59
CA ALA A 495 -2.69 -6.24 -26.85
C ALA A 495 -2.63 -5.22 -25.71
N ASN A 496 -1.42 -4.74 -25.39
CA ASN A 496 -1.18 -3.52 -24.62
C ASN A 496 -1.71 -3.54 -23.16
N GLU A 497 -1.44 -4.62 -22.40
CA GLU A 497 -2.02 -4.70 -21.06
C GLU A 497 -1.27 -3.86 -20.02
N GLN A 498 0.05 -4.05 -19.86
CA GLN A 498 0.79 -3.39 -18.77
C GLN A 498 2.19 -2.97 -19.19
N MET A 499 2.66 -1.86 -18.63
CA MET A 499 4.04 -1.42 -18.74
C MET A 499 4.55 -0.87 -17.40
N ALA A 500 5.77 -1.30 -17.00
CA ALA A 500 6.42 -0.77 -15.80
C ALA A 500 7.12 0.55 -16.10
N VAL A 501 7.16 1.45 -15.11
CA VAL A 501 7.88 2.73 -15.17
C VAL A 501 8.72 2.87 -13.91
N GLY A 502 10.03 2.94 -14.06
CA GLY A 502 10.98 3.10 -12.97
C GLY A 502 11.54 4.51 -12.88
N ILE A 503 11.72 4.99 -11.67
CA ILE A 503 12.33 6.30 -11.37
C ILE A 503 13.85 6.22 -11.54
N ALA A 504 14.43 5.15 -11.02
CA ALA A 504 15.79 4.71 -11.20
C ALA A 504 15.80 3.18 -11.29
N GLN A 505 16.88 2.57 -11.72
CA GLN A 505 16.87 1.15 -12.07
C GLN A 505 17.72 0.27 -11.16
N ASN A 506 18.45 0.76 -10.23
CA ASN A 506 19.38 -0.05 -9.41
C ASN A 506 20.11 -1.15 -10.19
N TRP A 507 20.49 -0.86 -11.41
CA TRP A 507 20.99 -1.84 -12.35
C TRP A 507 22.33 -1.38 -12.92
N ALA A 508 23.31 -2.27 -12.89
CA ALA A 508 24.61 -2.02 -13.48
C ALA A 508 24.72 -2.66 -14.86
N ASN A 509 25.23 -1.92 -15.83
CA ASN A 509 25.46 -2.42 -17.18
C ASN A 509 26.75 -3.28 -17.29
N THR A 510 27.48 -3.46 -16.19
CA THR A 510 28.74 -4.19 -16.17
C THR A 510 28.49 -5.68 -16.41
N PRO A 511 29.06 -6.29 -17.45
CA PRO A 511 28.98 -7.72 -17.65
C PRO A 511 29.61 -8.44 -16.46
N ARG A 512 28.84 -9.29 -15.77
CA ARG A 512 29.45 -10.16 -14.78
C ARG A 512 30.33 -11.21 -15.46
N THR A 513 31.62 -11.24 -15.14
CA THR A 513 32.57 -12.24 -15.63
C THR A 513 32.25 -13.58 -14.98
N GLY A 514 31.70 -14.52 -15.74
CA GLY A 514 31.48 -15.91 -15.32
C GLY A 514 30.82 -16.73 -16.44
N ALA A 515 31.11 -18.02 -16.49
CA ALA A 515 30.62 -18.91 -17.54
C ALA A 515 29.10 -18.89 -17.67
N GLY A 516 28.60 -18.43 -18.82
CA GLY A 516 27.20 -18.42 -19.19
C GLY A 516 26.42 -17.13 -18.91
N SER A 517 27.09 -16.02 -18.61
CA SER A 517 26.40 -14.77 -18.19
C SER A 517 26.76 -13.54 -19.06
N SER A 518 26.96 -13.72 -20.35
CA SER A 518 27.45 -12.65 -21.23
C SER A 518 26.57 -11.38 -21.32
N ASP A 519 25.34 -11.39 -20.78
CA ASP A 519 24.40 -10.26 -20.92
C ASP A 519 23.62 -9.92 -19.61
N ARG A 520 24.10 -10.35 -18.46
CA ARG A 520 23.38 -10.12 -17.22
C ARG A 520 24.02 -8.99 -16.44
N GLY A 521 23.36 -7.85 -16.42
CA GLY A 521 23.60 -6.80 -15.44
C GLY A 521 23.52 -7.34 -14.01
N GLY A 522 24.11 -6.66 -13.07
CA GLY A 522 24.07 -7.01 -11.65
C GLY A 522 23.19 -6.07 -10.87
N LEU A 523 22.81 -6.48 -9.67
CA LEU A 523 22.29 -5.59 -8.67
C LEU A 523 23.27 -4.45 -8.42
N SER A 524 22.75 -3.26 -8.06
CA SER A 524 23.58 -2.11 -7.81
C SER A 524 24.50 -2.32 -6.61
N ALA A 525 25.66 -1.74 -6.70
CA ALA A 525 26.59 -1.66 -5.59
C ALA A 525 27.13 -0.23 -5.49
N MET A 526 27.51 0.21 -4.31
CA MET A 526 28.11 1.53 -4.14
C MET A 526 29.39 1.73 -4.96
N ASN A 527 30.12 0.67 -5.25
CA ASN A 527 31.29 0.68 -6.11
C ASN A 527 30.99 0.48 -7.60
N GLY A 528 29.69 0.33 -7.95
CA GLY A 528 29.25 0.20 -9.33
C GLY A 528 29.14 1.56 -10.00
N ASP A 529 30.13 1.90 -10.84
CA ASP A 529 30.13 3.17 -11.57
C ASP A 529 29.05 3.22 -12.67
N ASP A 530 28.39 2.11 -12.95
CA ASP A 530 27.46 1.92 -14.07
C ASP A 530 26.01 1.68 -13.63
N ILE A 531 25.51 2.48 -12.67
CA ILE A 531 24.13 2.35 -12.16
C ILE A 531 23.22 3.27 -12.96
N TYR A 532 22.02 2.77 -13.30
CA TYR A 532 20.95 3.56 -13.90
C TYR A 532 20.20 4.37 -12.82
N GLY A 533 20.84 5.42 -12.32
CA GLY A 533 20.22 6.36 -11.39
C GLY A 533 19.19 7.28 -12.09
N ARG A 534 18.63 8.21 -11.31
CA ARG A 534 17.58 9.14 -11.76
C ARG A 534 17.97 10.03 -12.95
N THR A 535 19.27 10.26 -13.16
CA THR A 535 19.82 11.10 -14.24
C THR A 535 20.25 10.32 -15.47
N SER A 536 20.04 9.00 -15.49
CA SER A 536 20.52 8.13 -16.56
C SER A 536 19.42 7.85 -17.58
N THR A 537 19.75 7.96 -18.87
CA THR A 537 18.88 7.62 -20.00
C THR A 537 19.56 6.67 -20.96
N TRP A 538 18.81 6.05 -21.84
CA TRP A 538 19.31 5.23 -22.95
C TRP A 538 19.11 5.96 -24.28
N ASN A 539 20.19 6.14 -25.05
CA ASN A 539 20.17 6.88 -26.33
C ASN A 539 19.99 5.99 -27.57
N GLY A 540 19.74 4.69 -27.38
CA GLY A 540 19.65 3.71 -28.47
C GLY A 540 20.88 2.80 -28.57
N THR A 541 22.05 3.25 -28.11
CA THR A 541 23.31 2.49 -28.10
C THR A 541 23.90 2.38 -26.71
N ASP A 542 23.91 3.49 -25.97
CA ASP A 542 24.60 3.60 -24.70
C ASP A 542 23.73 4.26 -23.63
N ARG A 543 24.06 4.01 -22.38
CA ARG A 543 23.58 4.79 -21.27
C ARG A 543 24.26 6.15 -21.28
N VAL A 544 23.45 7.18 -21.15
CA VAL A 544 23.90 8.57 -20.97
C VAL A 544 23.48 9.04 -19.59
N THR A 545 24.42 9.52 -18.81
CA THR A 545 24.15 10.09 -17.48
C THR A 545 24.33 11.60 -17.55
N ASP A 546 23.30 12.36 -17.18
CA ASP A 546 23.41 13.80 -17.03
C ASP A 546 24.09 14.11 -15.68
N THR A 547 25.23 14.79 -15.76
CA THR A 547 26.04 15.22 -14.62
C THR A 547 25.98 16.73 -14.37
N SER A 548 25.07 17.43 -15.06
CA SER A 548 24.87 18.87 -14.86
C SER A 548 24.36 19.18 -13.45
N GLU A 549 24.55 20.39 -13.02
CA GLU A 549 24.05 20.87 -11.74
C GLU A 549 22.53 20.70 -11.69
N ASN A 550 22.03 20.16 -10.57
CA ASN A 550 20.61 19.86 -10.36
C ASN A 550 19.98 18.82 -11.31
N ALA A 551 20.75 18.10 -12.13
CA ALA A 551 20.22 17.06 -13.04
C ALA A 551 19.31 16.06 -12.32
N ILE A 552 19.62 15.74 -11.07
CA ILE A 552 18.84 14.82 -10.22
C ILE A 552 17.37 15.28 -10.05
N LEU A 553 17.09 16.59 -10.10
CA LEU A 553 15.73 17.11 -9.89
C LEU A 553 14.85 16.95 -11.13
N TYR A 554 15.45 16.79 -12.32
CA TYR A 554 14.70 16.66 -13.57
C TYR A 554 14.18 15.25 -13.83
N GLY A 555 14.77 14.22 -13.21
CA GLY A 555 14.30 12.85 -13.30
C GLY A 555 14.34 12.28 -14.72
N ALA A 556 15.49 12.39 -15.39
CA ALA A 556 15.63 12.00 -16.81
C ALA A 556 15.26 10.52 -17.08
N ASN A 557 15.61 9.59 -16.18
CA ASN A 557 15.21 8.19 -16.32
C ASN A 557 13.69 8.02 -16.22
N PHE A 558 13.08 8.69 -15.26
CA PHE A 558 11.63 8.64 -15.05
C PHE A 558 10.87 9.23 -16.24
N ALA A 559 11.33 10.40 -16.75
CA ALA A 559 10.80 11.02 -17.94
C ALA A 559 10.85 10.07 -19.15
N GLN A 560 12.03 9.54 -19.47
CA GLN A 560 12.20 8.66 -20.62
C GLN A 560 11.30 7.42 -20.55
N GLN A 561 11.17 6.81 -19.38
CA GLN A 561 10.33 5.63 -19.23
C GLN A 561 8.84 5.94 -19.30
N PHE A 562 8.41 7.06 -18.69
CA PHE A 562 6.98 7.40 -18.68
C PHE A 562 6.50 7.90 -20.05
N GLU A 563 7.30 8.73 -20.72
CA GLU A 563 7.00 9.21 -22.08
C GLU A 563 6.87 8.02 -23.05
N TYR A 564 7.78 7.05 -22.97
CA TYR A 564 7.68 5.84 -23.76
C TYR A 564 6.43 5.02 -23.41
N ALA A 565 6.08 4.89 -22.15
CA ALA A 565 4.87 4.18 -21.74
C ALA A 565 3.59 4.89 -22.26
N ILE A 566 3.55 6.23 -22.25
CA ILE A 566 2.45 7.00 -22.84
C ILE A 566 2.36 6.75 -24.35
N GLU A 567 3.51 6.74 -25.05
CA GLU A 567 3.55 6.46 -26.50
C GLU A 567 3.03 5.06 -26.84
N GLN A 568 3.35 4.05 -26.02
CA GLN A 568 2.89 2.67 -26.20
C GLN A 568 1.45 2.44 -25.78
N ASP A 569 0.88 3.32 -24.98
CA ASP A 569 -0.51 3.36 -24.52
C ASP A 569 -1.06 2.04 -23.92
N PRO A 570 -0.42 1.46 -22.88
CA PRO A 570 -0.94 0.29 -22.19
C PRO A 570 -2.27 0.59 -21.49
N GLU A 571 -3.05 -0.45 -21.11
CA GLU A 571 -4.21 -0.28 -20.23
C GLU A 571 -3.80 0.09 -18.80
N PHE A 572 -2.61 -0.37 -18.35
CA PHE A 572 -2.12 -0.20 -17.00
C PHE A 572 -0.65 0.22 -16.96
N ILE A 573 -0.32 1.30 -16.29
CA ILE A 573 1.06 1.70 -15.98
C ILE A 573 1.34 1.36 -14.51
N PHE A 574 2.45 0.64 -14.26
CA PHE A 574 2.93 0.33 -12.92
C PHE A 574 4.18 1.14 -12.59
N ILE A 575 4.03 2.16 -11.76
CA ILE A 575 5.13 2.99 -11.26
C ILE A 575 5.79 2.27 -10.09
N THR A 576 7.09 2.02 -10.17
CA THR A 576 7.79 1.14 -9.23
C THR A 576 8.60 1.89 -8.18
N GLY A 577 7.92 2.67 -7.33
CA GLY A 577 8.51 3.31 -6.16
C GLY A 577 7.68 4.48 -5.64
N TRP A 578 7.10 4.30 -4.45
CA TRP A 578 6.56 5.41 -3.67
C TRP A 578 7.47 5.74 -2.50
N ASN A 579 7.71 4.79 -1.61
CA ASN A 579 8.28 5.01 -0.30
C ASN A 579 9.22 3.89 0.18
N GLU A 580 9.99 3.27 -0.69
CA GLU A 580 10.99 2.26 -0.33
C GLU A 580 12.28 2.93 0.15
N TRP A 581 12.21 3.67 1.25
CA TRP A 581 13.32 4.48 1.77
C TRP A 581 14.48 3.67 2.35
N VAL A 582 14.21 2.49 2.92
CA VAL A 582 15.22 1.68 3.59
C VAL A 582 16.12 0.98 2.60
N ALA A 583 17.42 1.23 2.70
CA ALA A 583 18.45 0.64 1.86
C ALA A 583 19.14 -0.52 2.59
N GLY A 584 19.09 -1.71 2.03
CA GLY A 584 19.87 -2.85 2.52
C GLY A 584 21.37 -2.65 2.22
N ARG A 585 22.23 -2.79 3.24
CA ARG A 585 23.68 -2.62 3.08
C ARG A 585 24.42 -3.90 3.46
N TYR A 586 25.24 -4.43 2.53
CA TYR A 586 25.90 -5.70 2.67
C TYR A 586 27.39 -5.61 2.30
N ASP A 587 28.22 -6.36 3.04
CA ASP A 587 29.63 -6.56 2.69
C ASP A 587 29.76 -7.15 1.28
N SER A 588 28.91 -8.13 0.98
CA SER A 588 28.84 -8.78 -0.32
C SER A 588 27.42 -9.28 -0.62
N TRP A 589 26.90 -9.05 -1.83
CA TRP A 589 25.58 -9.48 -2.25
C TRP A 589 25.56 -10.10 -3.66
N PRO A 590 24.84 -11.22 -3.94
CA PRO A 590 24.24 -12.14 -2.97
C PRO A 590 25.30 -12.89 -2.16
N PRO A 591 25.05 -13.17 -0.88
CA PRO A 591 26.05 -13.85 -0.06
C PRO A 591 26.37 -15.24 -0.61
N ASN A 592 27.65 -15.65 -0.49
CA ASN A 592 28.16 -16.96 -0.95
C ASN A 592 27.99 -17.22 -2.45
N SER A 593 27.77 -16.19 -3.26
CA SER A 593 27.67 -16.29 -4.71
C SER A 593 29.00 -15.97 -5.38
N ILE A 594 29.35 -16.72 -6.43
CA ILE A 594 30.49 -16.37 -7.31
C ILE A 594 30.23 -15.07 -8.10
N TYR A 595 29.01 -14.59 -8.09
CA TYR A 595 28.58 -13.34 -8.72
C TYR A 595 28.34 -12.23 -7.69
N ALA A 596 28.78 -12.43 -6.45
CA ALA A 596 28.61 -11.43 -5.41
C ALA A 596 29.33 -10.12 -5.78
N VAL A 597 28.67 -9.03 -5.44
CA VAL A 597 29.21 -7.67 -5.54
C VAL A 597 29.56 -7.22 -4.13
N GLU A 598 30.80 -6.80 -3.94
CA GLU A 598 31.27 -6.27 -2.65
C GLU A 598 30.74 -4.86 -2.42
N ASN A 599 30.59 -4.49 -1.16
CA ASN A 599 30.07 -3.17 -0.75
C ASN A 599 28.73 -2.84 -1.41
N ALA A 600 27.75 -3.73 -1.23
CA ALA A 600 26.52 -3.72 -2.00
C ALA A 600 25.36 -3.02 -1.29
N PHE A 601 24.64 -2.20 -2.05
CA PHE A 601 23.26 -1.81 -1.79
C PHE A 601 22.40 -2.40 -2.91
N PRO A 602 21.71 -3.52 -2.72
CA PRO A 602 21.06 -4.26 -3.81
C PRO A 602 19.84 -3.57 -4.41
N ASP A 603 19.15 -2.72 -3.66
CA ASP A 603 17.91 -2.08 -4.12
C ASP A 603 18.08 -0.60 -4.37
N GLN A 604 18.57 0.13 -3.41
CA GLN A 604 18.85 1.57 -3.51
C GLN A 604 19.83 1.98 -2.42
N PHE A 605 20.46 3.14 -2.52
CA PHE A 605 21.42 3.56 -1.51
C PHE A 605 21.46 5.07 -1.22
N ASP A 606 21.28 5.95 -2.18
CA ASP A 606 21.24 7.39 -2.00
C ASP A 606 20.12 8.03 -2.83
N ALA A 607 19.91 9.33 -2.71
CA ALA A 607 18.87 10.06 -3.42
C ALA A 607 18.97 9.88 -4.95
N LEU A 608 20.19 9.79 -5.52
CA LEU A 608 20.36 9.60 -6.96
C LEU A 608 19.94 8.20 -7.41
N ASN A 609 20.14 7.21 -6.57
CA ASN A 609 19.97 5.80 -6.89
C ASN A 609 18.80 5.16 -6.11
N SER A 610 17.82 5.96 -5.72
CA SER A 610 16.56 5.50 -5.12
C SER A 610 15.38 5.61 -6.09
N ARG A 611 14.31 4.87 -5.82
CA ARG A 611 13.09 4.84 -6.64
C ARG A 611 11.92 5.62 -6.05
N ASP A 612 12.12 6.32 -4.94
CA ASP A 612 11.04 6.94 -4.18
C ASP A 612 10.51 8.22 -4.83
N ILE A 613 9.18 8.36 -4.82
CA ILE A 613 8.45 9.53 -5.32
C ILE A 613 7.84 10.33 -4.16
N GLU A 614 7.58 9.69 -3.03
CA GLU A 614 7.18 10.39 -1.82
C GLU A 614 8.12 11.59 -1.59
N PRO A 615 7.60 12.80 -1.32
CA PRO A 615 8.47 13.95 -1.11
C PRO A 615 9.51 13.72 -0.02
N SER A 616 10.71 14.25 -0.25
CA SER A 616 11.85 14.15 0.67
C SER A 616 12.06 15.47 1.41
N ALA A 617 12.53 15.39 2.65
CA ALA A 617 13.01 16.55 3.40
C ALA A 617 14.34 17.08 2.84
N GLY A 618 15.06 16.23 2.07
CA GLY A 618 16.35 16.54 1.46
C GLY A 618 16.25 17.28 0.12
N THR A 619 17.20 17.00 -0.76
CA THR A 619 17.37 17.70 -2.03
C THR A 619 16.21 17.51 -3.01
N LEU A 620 15.60 16.32 -3.03
CA LEU A 620 14.56 15.98 -4.01
C LEU A 620 13.25 16.71 -3.75
N LYS A 621 12.96 17.10 -2.50
CA LYS A 621 11.70 17.77 -2.14
C LYS A 621 10.50 17.05 -2.78
N ASP A 622 9.63 17.78 -3.45
CA ASP A 622 8.40 17.29 -4.09
C ASP A 622 8.46 17.23 -5.63
N HIS A 623 9.66 17.39 -6.22
CA HIS A 623 9.82 17.43 -7.68
C HIS A 623 9.28 16.19 -8.39
N TYR A 624 9.57 15.00 -7.85
CA TYR A 624 9.14 13.73 -8.45
C TYR A 624 7.63 13.48 -8.29
N TYR A 625 7.05 13.97 -7.19
CA TYR A 625 5.61 13.89 -7.00
C TYR A 625 4.86 14.69 -8.08
N TYR A 626 5.25 15.94 -8.34
CA TYR A 626 4.60 16.75 -9.40
C TYR A 626 4.96 16.27 -10.81
N GLN A 627 6.14 15.72 -11.02
CA GLN A 627 6.49 15.05 -12.27
C GLN A 627 5.59 13.84 -12.52
N MET A 628 5.36 13.00 -11.51
CA MET A 628 4.41 11.89 -11.57
C MET A 628 2.99 12.35 -11.88
N VAL A 629 2.49 13.36 -11.17
CA VAL A 629 1.15 13.93 -11.42
C VAL A 629 1.04 14.44 -12.86
N SER A 630 2.07 15.11 -13.36
CA SER A 630 2.11 15.60 -14.74
C SER A 630 1.94 14.47 -15.76
N TYR A 631 2.69 13.38 -15.59
CA TYR A 631 2.61 12.23 -16.50
C TYR A 631 1.30 11.44 -16.36
N ILE A 632 0.77 11.31 -15.14
CA ILE A 632 -0.53 10.67 -14.94
C ILE A 632 -1.62 11.44 -15.68
N ARG A 633 -1.61 12.77 -15.64
CA ARG A 633 -2.56 13.59 -16.39
C ARG A 633 -2.42 13.43 -17.90
N GLN A 634 -1.19 13.38 -18.42
CA GLN A 634 -0.94 13.15 -19.85
C GLN A 634 -1.41 11.75 -20.28
N TYR A 635 -1.26 10.76 -19.43
CA TYR A 635 -1.67 9.38 -19.71
C TYR A 635 -3.18 9.16 -19.56
N LYS A 636 -3.78 9.61 -18.48
CA LYS A 636 -5.21 9.41 -18.19
C LYS A 636 -6.12 10.49 -18.79
N GLY A 637 -5.57 11.62 -19.24
CA GLY A 637 -6.34 12.82 -19.54
C GLY A 637 -6.94 13.46 -18.29
N ILE A 638 -7.62 14.58 -18.44
CA ILE A 638 -8.28 15.32 -17.37
C ILE A 638 -9.68 15.76 -17.76
N ARG A 639 -10.52 16.10 -16.78
CA ARG A 639 -11.82 16.71 -17.04
C ARG A 639 -11.66 18.13 -17.57
N GLY A 640 -12.44 18.47 -18.58
CA GLY A 640 -12.51 19.85 -19.09
C GLY A 640 -13.38 20.78 -18.25
N THR A 641 -14.13 20.26 -17.28
CA THR A 641 -15.16 21.04 -16.58
C THR A 641 -14.58 21.63 -15.30
N LEU A 642 -14.41 22.92 -15.26
CA LEU A 642 -14.20 23.71 -14.05
C LEU A 642 -15.56 24.14 -13.47
N PRO A 643 -15.64 24.49 -12.16
CA PRO A 643 -16.80 25.13 -11.62
C PRO A 643 -17.19 26.38 -12.42
N SER A 644 -18.45 26.49 -12.86
CA SER A 644 -18.92 27.65 -13.63
C SER A 644 -18.72 28.93 -12.83
N PRO A 645 -18.22 30.02 -13.44
CA PRO A 645 -18.04 31.27 -12.74
C PRO A 645 -19.38 31.89 -12.30
N THR A 646 -19.36 32.54 -11.15
CA THR A 646 -20.49 33.32 -10.65
C THR A 646 -20.17 34.82 -10.79
N GLU A 647 -20.86 35.47 -11.71
CA GLU A 647 -20.80 36.93 -11.86
C GLU A 647 -21.88 37.59 -10.99
N LYS A 648 -21.47 38.04 -9.80
CA LYS A 648 -22.37 38.58 -8.77
C LYS A 648 -21.63 39.46 -7.78
N ALA A 649 -22.15 40.63 -7.47
CA ALA A 649 -21.68 41.43 -6.35
C ALA A 649 -22.07 40.76 -5.02
N ILE A 650 -21.11 40.60 -4.13
CA ILE A 650 -21.28 40.01 -2.80
C ILE A 650 -21.30 41.15 -1.76
N ASN A 651 -22.37 41.24 -1.00
CA ASN A 651 -22.50 42.25 0.07
C ASN A 651 -21.85 41.85 1.40
N MET A 652 -21.14 40.75 1.41
CA MET A 652 -20.40 40.19 2.56
C MET A 652 -21.27 39.94 3.80
N GLN A 653 -22.54 39.59 3.61
CA GLN A 653 -23.42 39.03 4.64
C GLN A 653 -23.37 37.49 4.57
N ILE A 654 -23.71 36.84 5.67
CA ILE A 654 -23.57 35.37 5.80
C ILE A 654 -24.30 34.60 4.71
N ASN A 655 -25.48 35.03 4.31
CA ASN A 655 -26.33 34.39 3.31
C ASN A 655 -26.10 34.90 1.87
N SER A 656 -25.14 35.80 1.64
CA SER A 656 -24.85 36.31 0.30
C SER A 656 -24.21 35.30 -0.65
N TRP A 657 -23.80 34.14 -0.08
CA TRP A 657 -23.13 33.04 -0.78
C TRP A 657 -24.05 31.85 -1.10
N ASP A 658 -25.33 31.87 -0.69
CA ASP A 658 -26.24 30.70 -0.81
C ASP A 658 -26.46 30.28 -2.27
N ASP A 659 -26.52 31.24 -3.19
CA ASP A 659 -26.71 31.03 -4.63
C ASP A 659 -25.40 31.04 -5.45
N VAL A 660 -24.26 31.11 -4.82
CA VAL A 660 -22.95 30.98 -5.48
C VAL A 660 -22.62 29.51 -5.69
N ASN A 661 -22.63 29.11 -6.97
CA ASN A 661 -22.38 27.71 -7.37
C ASN A 661 -20.93 27.39 -7.75
N THR A 662 -20.05 28.40 -7.78
CA THR A 662 -18.61 28.20 -7.99
C THR A 662 -18.00 27.73 -6.69
N VAL A 663 -17.96 26.40 -6.49
CA VAL A 663 -17.62 25.73 -5.23
C VAL A 663 -16.36 24.90 -5.41
N TYR A 664 -15.44 25.05 -4.50
CA TYR A 664 -14.22 24.27 -4.36
C TYR A 664 -14.25 23.52 -3.03
N ARG A 665 -13.96 22.25 -3.06
CA ARG A 665 -14.03 21.38 -1.87
C ARG A 665 -12.64 20.94 -1.44
N ALA A 666 -12.46 20.77 -0.14
CA ALA A 666 -11.26 20.19 0.45
C ALA A 666 -11.61 19.00 1.34
N TYR A 667 -10.62 18.20 1.66
CA TYR A 667 -10.79 17.05 2.54
C TYR A 667 -10.95 17.50 3.99
N LYS A 668 -11.91 16.94 4.69
CA LYS A 668 -12.12 17.19 6.11
C LYS A 668 -11.33 16.22 7.00
N ASN A 669 -11.19 16.56 8.28
CA ASN A 669 -10.53 15.74 9.30
C ASN A 669 -9.04 15.46 9.02
N ASN A 670 -8.36 16.32 8.25
CA ASN A 670 -6.94 16.22 7.93
C ASN A 670 -6.01 17.03 8.86
N THR A 671 -6.61 17.79 9.78
CA THR A 671 -5.91 18.60 10.79
C THR A 671 -5.65 17.85 12.10
N ARG A 672 -5.81 16.54 12.12
CA ARG A 672 -5.62 15.71 13.34
C ARG A 672 -4.18 15.79 13.82
N PRO A 673 -3.94 15.80 15.14
CA PRO A 673 -2.60 15.85 15.69
C PRO A 673 -1.86 14.53 15.41
N ARG A 674 -0.55 14.62 15.17
CA ARG A 674 0.37 13.49 15.13
C ARG A 674 0.99 13.27 16.50
N SER A 675 1.10 12.03 16.94
CA SER A 675 1.86 11.62 18.12
C SER A 675 2.25 10.15 17.94
N PHE A 676 3.43 9.90 17.35
CA PHE A 676 3.85 8.56 17.00
C PHE A 676 5.37 8.38 17.10
N ASN A 677 5.80 7.17 17.46
CA ASN A 677 7.22 6.81 17.43
C ASN A 677 7.62 6.49 15.98
N GLY A 678 8.66 7.16 15.52
CA GLY A 678 9.38 6.76 14.32
C GLY A 678 10.49 5.76 14.63
N TYR A 679 11.52 5.74 13.79
CA TYR A 679 12.72 4.96 14.04
C TYR A 679 13.42 5.41 15.34
N LYS A 680 14.33 4.56 15.84
CA LYS A 680 15.02 4.79 17.14
C LYS A 680 15.56 6.20 17.29
N GLY A 681 15.13 6.86 18.36
CA GLY A 681 15.52 8.25 18.69
C GLY A 681 14.58 9.30 18.11
N TYR A 682 13.61 8.92 17.28
CA TYR A 682 12.62 9.83 16.72
C TYR A 682 11.25 9.61 17.35
N PHE A 683 10.66 10.69 17.81
CA PHE A 683 9.26 10.76 18.22
C PHE A 683 8.65 11.97 17.53
N TYR A 684 7.58 11.74 16.79
CA TYR A 684 6.94 12.80 16.02
C TYR A 684 5.69 13.29 16.74
N GLU A 685 5.69 14.55 17.10
CA GLU A 685 4.53 15.26 17.61
C GLU A 685 4.23 16.46 16.72
N ASN A 686 3.00 16.55 16.23
CA ASN A 686 2.50 17.70 15.49
C ASN A 686 1.10 18.05 15.96
N LYS A 687 0.89 19.28 16.41
CA LYS A 687 -0.37 19.83 16.90
C LYS A 687 -0.72 21.14 16.19
N THR A 688 -0.12 21.38 15.03
CA THR A 688 -0.29 22.61 14.27
C THR A 688 -1.60 22.68 13.50
N GLY A 689 -2.24 21.51 13.23
CA GLY A 689 -3.52 21.43 12.55
C GLY A 689 -4.60 22.18 13.32
N ARG A 690 -5.26 23.11 12.62
CA ARG A 690 -6.44 23.87 13.10
C ARG A 690 -7.20 24.40 11.90
N ASN A 691 -8.39 24.99 12.10
CA ASN A 691 -9.22 25.58 11.04
C ASN A 691 -9.36 24.65 9.81
N ASP A 692 -9.80 23.40 10.09
CA ASP A 692 -10.01 22.35 9.07
C ASP A 692 -10.87 22.88 7.91
N ILE A 693 -10.22 23.25 6.80
CA ILE A 693 -10.81 23.92 5.64
C ILE A 693 -11.53 22.87 4.81
N VAL A 694 -12.84 23.05 4.63
CA VAL A 694 -13.68 22.05 3.94
C VAL A 694 -14.28 22.56 2.62
N LEU A 695 -14.38 23.89 2.46
CA LEU A 695 -15.01 24.45 1.28
C LEU A 695 -14.52 25.88 1.01
N SER A 696 -14.41 26.26 -0.27
CA SER A 696 -14.27 27.65 -0.69
C SER A 696 -15.23 27.97 -1.82
N LYS A 697 -15.70 29.21 -1.90
CA LYS A 697 -16.47 29.74 -3.02
C LYS A 697 -15.82 30.99 -3.57
N VAL A 698 -16.00 31.23 -4.87
CA VAL A 698 -15.51 32.43 -5.56
C VAL A 698 -16.63 33.05 -6.38
N ALA A 699 -16.75 34.35 -6.32
CA ALA A 699 -17.59 35.15 -7.20
C ALA A 699 -16.82 36.40 -7.65
N HIS A 700 -17.28 37.07 -8.71
CA HIS A 700 -16.74 38.33 -9.14
C HIS A 700 -17.84 39.25 -9.67
N ASP A 701 -17.56 40.54 -9.64
CA ASP A 701 -18.27 41.53 -10.40
C ASP A 701 -17.31 42.38 -11.27
N LYS A 702 -17.76 43.51 -11.78
CA LYS A 702 -16.92 44.39 -12.58
C LYS A 702 -15.74 45.02 -11.81
N ASP A 703 -15.86 45.14 -10.49
CA ASP A 703 -14.92 45.87 -9.62
C ASP A 703 -14.10 44.95 -8.70
N ASN A 704 -14.69 43.83 -8.25
CA ASN A 704 -14.09 42.99 -7.22
C ASN A 704 -14.10 41.52 -7.62
N ILE A 705 -13.18 40.76 -6.96
CA ILE A 705 -13.24 39.30 -6.79
C ILE A 705 -13.48 39.00 -5.32
N TYR A 706 -14.43 38.12 -5.06
CA TYR A 706 -14.85 37.73 -3.70
C TYR A 706 -14.47 36.30 -3.45
N PHE A 707 -13.86 36.06 -2.30
CA PHE A 707 -13.52 34.71 -1.81
C PHE A 707 -14.24 34.44 -0.51
N MET A 708 -14.76 33.24 -0.37
CA MET A 708 -15.27 32.70 0.88
C MET A 708 -14.59 31.39 1.15
N VAL A 709 -14.20 31.18 2.39
CA VAL A 709 -13.72 29.88 2.90
C VAL A 709 -14.54 29.48 4.11
N GLU A 710 -14.81 28.19 4.21
CA GLU A 710 -15.53 27.57 5.31
C GLU A 710 -14.68 26.47 5.92
N CYS A 711 -14.59 26.49 7.25
CA CYS A 711 -13.93 25.48 8.05
C CYS A 711 -14.96 24.54 8.67
N GLN A 712 -14.55 23.37 9.10
CA GLN A 712 -15.43 22.40 9.76
C GLN A 712 -16.03 22.93 11.07
N ASN A 713 -15.27 23.74 11.80
CA ASN A 713 -15.67 24.37 13.05
C ASN A 713 -15.42 25.88 12.97
N ASP A 714 -15.88 26.62 13.98
CA ASP A 714 -15.63 28.05 14.08
C ASP A 714 -14.14 28.36 13.94
N ILE A 715 -13.83 29.38 13.13
CA ILE A 715 -12.48 29.78 12.83
C ILE A 715 -11.78 30.30 14.10
N SER A 716 -10.54 29.88 14.32
CA SER A 716 -9.73 30.31 15.46
C SER A 716 -9.58 31.82 15.52
N PRO A 717 -9.24 32.40 16.69
CA PRO A 717 -8.99 33.84 16.80
C PRO A 717 -7.94 34.34 15.81
N LYS A 718 -8.21 35.46 15.17
CA LYS A 718 -7.29 36.08 14.19
C LYS A 718 -5.98 36.62 14.78
N THR A 719 -5.77 36.46 16.07
CA THR A 719 -4.53 36.81 16.75
C THR A 719 -3.50 35.69 16.71
N ASP A 720 -3.92 34.49 16.30
CA ASP A 720 -3.02 33.35 16.18
C ASP A 720 -2.10 33.53 14.97
N ARG A 721 -0.87 33.00 15.05
CA ARG A 721 0.13 33.14 13.99
C ARG A 721 -0.34 32.52 12.68
N ALA A 722 0.06 33.13 11.56
CA ALA A 722 -0.17 32.61 10.20
C ALA A 722 -1.64 32.25 9.93
N TRP A 723 -2.55 33.08 10.39
CA TRP A 723 -3.99 32.87 10.40
C TRP A 723 -4.62 33.04 9.01
N MET A 724 -5.29 31.98 8.52
CA MET A 724 -6.14 31.95 7.34
C MET A 724 -5.58 32.76 6.15
N ARG A 725 -4.40 32.39 5.65
CA ARG A 725 -3.75 33.01 4.50
C ARG A 725 -4.42 32.59 3.21
N LEU A 726 -4.63 33.54 2.30
CA LEU A 726 -5.02 33.30 0.94
C LEU A 726 -3.86 33.64 0.00
N LEU A 727 -3.34 32.66 -0.69
CA LEU A 727 -2.30 32.78 -1.70
C LEU A 727 -2.92 32.82 -3.09
N ILE A 728 -2.48 33.75 -3.94
CA ILE A 728 -3.08 34.00 -5.26
C ILE A 728 -1.98 34.10 -6.34
N ASN A 729 -2.25 33.46 -7.48
CA ASN A 729 -1.56 33.64 -8.73
C ASN A 729 -2.56 34.22 -9.77
N ILE A 730 -2.19 35.25 -10.48
CA ILE A 730 -2.94 35.76 -11.63
C ILE A 730 -2.22 35.30 -12.89
N ALA A 731 -2.91 34.52 -13.73
CA ALA A 731 -2.33 34.02 -14.98
C ALA A 731 -1.86 35.19 -15.87
N GLY A 732 -0.63 35.07 -16.37
CA GLY A 732 0.01 36.09 -17.19
C GLY A 732 0.75 37.17 -16.39
N GLN A 733 0.89 37.06 -15.07
CA GLN A 733 1.67 37.94 -14.20
C GLN A 733 2.84 37.18 -13.54
N ASP A 734 3.69 36.55 -14.33
CA ASP A 734 4.64 35.54 -13.82
C ASP A 734 6.03 36.13 -13.47
N GLU A 735 6.24 37.45 -13.60
CA GLU A 735 7.58 38.07 -13.49
C GLU A 735 8.17 38.04 -12.07
N THR A 736 7.34 38.13 -11.02
CA THR A 736 7.79 38.03 -9.65
C THR A 736 6.82 37.23 -8.82
N SER A 737 7.27 36.15 -8.23
CA SER A 737 6.44 35.28 -7.42
C SER A 737 7.25 34.56 -6.33
N TRP A 738 6.57 34.10 -5.29
CA TRP A 738 7.05 33.07 -4.40
C TRP A 738 6.40 31.73 -4.76
N GLU A 739 7.19 30.78 -5.25
CA GLU A 739 6.68 29.45 -5.62
C GLU A 739 5.44 29.49 -6.54
N GLY A 740 5.40 30.49 -7.45
CA GLY A 740 4.29 30.72 -8.36
C GLY A 740 3.22 31.70 -7.84
N PHE A 741 3.19 32.09 -6.59
CA PHE A 741 2.21 33.03 -6.03
C PHE A 741 2.64 34.50 -6.18
N ASN A 742 1.79 35.30 -6.77
CA ASN A 742 2.04 36.74 -6.95
C ASN A 742 1.55 37.57 -5.77
N TYR A 743 0.49 37.13 -5.08
CA TYR A 743 -0.14 37.87 -3.99
C TYR A 743 -0.41 36.96 -2.79
N ILE A 744 -0.39 37.57 -1.61
CA ILE A 744 -0.78 36.94 -0.35
C ILE A 744 -1.69 37.85 0.44
N ILE A 745 -2.70 37.29 1.09
CA ILE A 745 -3.57 37.98 2.03
C ILE A 745 -3.38 37.34 3.41
N ASN A 746 -3.39 38.17 4.45
CA ASN A 746 -3.19 37.76 5.84
C ASN A 746 -1.80 37.12 6.09
N ARG A 747 -0.75 37.52 5.40
CA ARG A 747 0.61 37.14 5.77
C ARG A 747 0.91 37.54 7.21
N GLU A 748 0.59 38.76 7.54
CA GLU A 748 0.44 39.21 8.92
C GLU A 748 -1.05 39.18 9.30
N ASN A 749 -1.32 38.85 10.57
CA ASN A 749 -2.70 38.74 11.04
C ASN A 749 -3.48 40.05 10.88
N PRO A 750 -4.74 39.99 10.42
CA PRO A 750 -5.48 41.19 10.05
C PRO A 750 -5.92 42.00 11.29
N GLY A 751 -5.92 43.34 11.12
CA GLY A 751 -6.54 44.28 12.03
C GLY A 751 -8.03 44.48 11.73
N GLU A 752 -8.45 45.78 11.51
CA GLU A 752 -9.77 46.12 10.98
C GLU A 752 -9.93 45.76 9.50
N LYS A 753 -8.82 45.82 8.77
CA LYS A 753 -8.68 45.38 7.38
C LYS A 753 -7.64 44.26 7.27
N ALA A 754 -7.78 43.43 6.25
CA ALA A 754 -6.74 42.48 5.82
C ALA A 754 -5.71 43.21 4.96
N SER A 755 -4.45 42.74 4.93
CA SER A 755 -3.45 43.23 4.01
C SER A 755 -3.43 42.42 2.73
N LEU A 756 -3.42 43.08 1.55
CA LEU A 756 -2.99 42.46 0.31
C LEU A 756 -1.53 42.83 0.07
N GLU A 757 -0.69 41.82 -0.12
CA GLU A 757 0.73 42.02 -0.37
C GLU A 757 1.12 41.39 -1.72
N LYS A 758 1.97 42.02 -2.49
CA LYS A 758 2.52 41.55 -3.77
C LYS A 758 3.92 41.01 -3.56
N SER A 759 4.26 39.89 -4.18
CA SER A 759 5.61 39.31 -4.13
C SER A 759 6.61 40.22 -4.85
N SER A 760 7.76 40.41 -4.22
CA SER A 760 8.95 41.02 -4.80
C SER A 760 10.07 40.01 -5.06
N GLY A 761 9.75 38.71 -5.00
CA GLY A 761 10.65 37.58 -5.24
C GLY A 761 11.05 36.85 -3.96
N GLY A 762 11.07 35.52 -4.01
CA GLY A 762 11.20 34.70 -2.81
C GLY A 762 10.09 35.02 -1.78
N TRP A 763 10.34 34.85 -0.50
CA TRP A 763 9.37 35.19 0.57
C TRP A 763 9.40 36.70 0.93
N ASN A 764 9.64 37.60 -0.05
CA ASN A 764 9.59 39.03 0.18
C ASN A 764 8.27 39.59 -0.37
N TRP A 765 7.56 40.34 0.46
CA TRP A 765 6.22 40.82 0.18
C TRP A 765 6.08 42.31 0.43
N GLU A 766 5.38 43.03 -0.43
CA GLU A 766 5.14 44.46 -0.30
C GLU A 766 3.63 44.73 -0.25
N LYS A 767 3.17 45.39 0.80
CA LYS A 767 1.77 45.77 0.96
C LYS A 767 1.31 46.71 -0.14
N THR A 768 0.27 46.31 -0.86
CA THR A 768 -0.31 47.09 -1.98
C THR A 768 -1.70 47.69 -1.67
N ALA A 769 -2.47 47.04 -0.80
CA ALA A 769 -3.83 47.50 -0.46
C ALA A 769 -4.28 46.99 0.93
N ASP A 770 -5.29 47.70 1.45
CA ASP A 770 -6.12 47.26 2.57
C ASP A 770 -7.43 46.65 2.02
N ILE A 771 -7.74 45.43 2.47
CA ILE A 771 -8.84 44.60 1.95
C ILE A 771 -9.94 44.43 3.00
N ASP A 772 -11.21 44.52 2.55
CA ASP A 772 -12.36 44.22 3.38
C ASP A 772 -12.51 42.71 3.61
N TYR A 773 -12.76 42.33 4.86
CA TYR A 773 -13.06 40.95 5.24
C TYR A 773 -14.13 40.87 6.33
N LYS A 774 -14.81 39.72 6.44
CA LYS A 774 -15.80 39.41 7.47
C LYS A 774 -15.63 37.98 7.94
N ILE A 775 -15.92 37.74 9.24
CA ILE A 775 -15.92 36.41 9.85
C ILE A 775 -17.33 36.18 10.44
N TYR A 776 -17.91 35.01 10.18
CA TYR A 776 -19.17 34.53 10.72
C TYR A 776 -19.01 33.08 11.19
N GLY A 777 -18.64 32.86 12.45
CA GLY A 777 -18.39 31.53 12.98
C GLY A 777 -17.30 30.79 12.22
N ASN A 778 -17.66 29.78 11.44
CA ASN A 778 -16.77 28.96 10.62
C ASN A 778 -16.48 29.52 9.22
N GLN A 779 -17.00 30.73 8.89
CA GLN A 779 -16.89 31.28 7.55
C GLN A 779 -16.06 32.57 7.55
N LEU A 780 -15.07 32.68 6.65
CA LEU A 780 -14.33 33.91 6.35
C LEU A 780 -14.63 34.35 4.92
N GLN A 781 -14.94 35.63 4.75
CA GLN A 781 -15.21 36.29 3.46
C GLN A 781 -14.23 37.41 3.22
N ILE A 782 -13.75 37.55 1.97
CA ILE A 782 -12.80 38.57 1.54
C ILE A 782 -13.28 39.18 0.23
N ALA A 783 -13.19 40.50 0.12
CA ALA A 783 -13.48 41.25 -1.11
C ALA A 783 -12.24 41.97 -1.60
N ILE A 784 -11.73 41.61 -2.78
CA ILE A 784 -10.49 42.16 -3.36
C ILE A 784 -10.81 42.96 -4.60
N PRO A 785 -10.47 44.27 -4.65
CA PRO A 785 -10.57 45.06 -5.86
C PRO A 785 -9.74 44.45 -6.99
N ARG A 786 -10.34 44.23 -8.18
CA ARG A 786 -9.65 43.70 -9.36
C ARG A 786 -8.42 44.51 -9.72
N ALA A 787 -8.56 45.86 -9.66
CA ALA A 787 -7.43 46.76 -9.90
C ALA A 787 -6.26 46.56 -8.95
N ALA A 788 -6.48 46.15 -7.69
CA ALA A 788 -5.43 45.84 -6.72
C ALA A 788 -4.65 44.55 -7.08
N LEU A 789 -5.24 43.66 -7.86
CA LEU A 789 -4.63 42.45 -8.43
C LEU A 789 -4.06 42.69 -9.83
N GLY A 790 -4.09 43.95 -10.33
CA GLY A 790 -3.63 44.29 -11.69
C GLY A 790 -4.54 43.73 -12.80
N ILE A 791 -5.84 43.55 -12.52
CA ILE A 791 -6.82 43.08 -13.50
C ILE A 791 -7.64 44.27 -14.02
N ASP A 792 -7.22 44.81 -15.17
CA ASP A 792 -7.77 46.05 -15.74
C ASP A 792 -9.04 45.86 -16.59
N GLY A 793 -9.66 44.70 -16.57
CA GLY A 793 -10.86 44.36 -17.36
C GLY A 793 -10.65 43.09 -18.19
N GLY A 794 -11.67 42.71 -18.95
CA GLY A 794 -11.62 41.48 -19.77
C GLY A 794 -11.73 40.18 -18.95
N ASP A 795 -11.51 39.08 -19.64
CA ASP A 795 -11.47 37.75 -19.04
C ASP A 795 -10.17 37.53 -18.26
N PHE A 796 -10.26 36.85 -17.11
CA PHE A 796 -9.11 36.58 -16.25
C PHE A 796 -9.16 35.17 -15.65
N THR A 797 -7.99 34.69 -15.26
CA THR A 797 -7.83 33.44 -14.53
C THR A 797 -7.09 33.68 -13.22
N VAL A 798 -7.68 33.24 -12.11
CA VAL A 798 -7.10 33.26 -10.78
C VAL A 798 -6.83 31.85 -10.33
N ARG A 799 -5.62 31.60 -9.88
CA ARG A 799 -5.22 30.35 -9.22
C ARG A 799 -5.03 30.68 -7.75
N PHE A 800 -5.63 29.91 -6.85
CA PHE A 800 -5.62 30.28 -5.43
C PHE A 800 -5.55 29.08 -4.51
N LYS A 801 -5.08 29.33 -3.31
CA LYS A 801 -4.90 28.34 -2.25
C LYS A 801 -5.14 29.01 -0.90
N TRP A 802 -5.85 28.30 -0.03
CA TRP A 802 -5.94 28.66 1.38
C TRP A 802 -4.90 27.90 2.20
N ASN A 803 -4.34 28.56 3.22
CA ASN A 803 -3.46 27.96 4.20
C ASN A 803 -3.70 28.55 5.56
N ASP A 804 -3.75 27.71 6.59
CA ASP A 804 -3.79 28.14 7.98
C ASP A 804 -2.63 27.55 8.77
N ASN A 805 -2.05 28.35 9.66
CA ASN A 805 -1.03 27.97 10.63
C ASN A 805 0.27 27.38 10.05
N MET A 806 0.73 27.90 8.92
CA MET A 806 2.07 27.67 8.40
C MET A 806 3.11 27.99 9.48
N GLN A 807 4.08 27.11 9.72
CA GLN A 807 5.08 27.25 10.78
C GLN A 807 6.41 27.83 10.29
N GLU A 808 6.77 27.54 9.05
CA GLU A 808 8.01 27.94 8.41
C GLU A 808 7.74 28.86 7.23
N ASP A 809 7.73 30.17 7.49
CA ASP A 809 7.50 31.18 6.45
C ASP A 809 8.52 31.08 5.32
N GLY A 810 8.02 30.95 4.07
CA GLY A 810 8.87 30.84 2.89
C GLY A 810 9.33 29.42 2.56
N ASN A 811 8.96 28.41 3.33
CA ASN A 811 9.22 27.01 3.03
C ASN A 811 7.95 26.36 2.48
N ILE A 812 7.91 26.08 1.17
CA ILE A 812 6.74 25.45 0.52
C ILE A 812 6.49 24.03 1.04
N MET A 813 7.53 23.33 1.51
CA MET A 813 7.41 21.99 2.06
C MET A 813 6.65 21.97 3.39
N ASP A 814 6.48 23.10 4.05
CA ASP A 814 5.68 23.24 5.26
C ASP A 814 4.20 22.88 5.05
N PHE A 815 3.70 23.04 3.81
CA PHE A 815 2.33 22.68 3.44
C PHE A 815 2.03 21.18 3.52
N TYR A 816 3.05 20.32 3.60
CA TYR A 816 2.86 18.88 3.80
C TYR A 816 2.74 18.52 5.28
N ASN A 817 3.41 19.28 6.16
CA ASN A 817 3.58 18.90 7.54
C ASN A 817 2.69 19.71 8.51
N ASN A 818 2.52 20.99 8.27
CA ASN A 818 1.99 21.90 9.30
C ASN A 818 0.68 22.59 8.87
N GLY A 819 -0.14 22.89 9.89
CA GLY A 819 -1.38 23.62 9.71
C GLY A 819 -2.41 22.85 8.89
N ASP A 820 -3.18 23.60 8.08
CA ASP A 820 -4.07 23.09 7.04
C ASP A 820 -3.84 23.81 5.73
N THR A 821 -4.01 23.09 4.61
CA THR A 821 -3.78 23.64 3.27
C THR A 821 -4.81 23.08 2.29
N ALA A 822 -5.53 23.96 1.63
CA ALA A 822 -6.59 23.61 0.69
C ALA A 822 -6.39 24.32 -0.67
N PRO A 823 -6.13 23.56 -1.75
CA PRO A 823 -5.82 22.14 -1.83
C PRO A 823 -4.43 21.81 -1.24
N GLY A 824 -4.10 20.51 -1.07
CA GLY A 824 -2.85 20.07 -0.48
C GLY A 824 -1.59 20.44 -1.26
N GLY A 825 -0.41 20.37 -0.64
CA GLY A 825 0.89 20.62 -1.26
C GLY A 825 0.95 21.91 -2.07
N ARG A 826 1.49 21.86 -3.30
CA ARG A 826 1.56 23.02 -4.23
C ARG A 826 0.28 23.25 -5.04
N PHE A 827 -0.70 22.37 -4.99
CA PHE A 827 -1.92 22.51 -5.76
C PHE A 827 -2.68 23.79 -5.46
N CYS A 828 -3.30 24.35 -6.51
CA CYS A 828 -4.18 25.51 -6.42
C CYS A 828 -5.50 25.21 -7.12
N TYR A 829 -6.59 25.74 -6.59
CA TYR A 829 -7.86 25.85 -7.31
C TYR A 829 -7.72 26.83 -8.48
N VAL A 830 -8.49 26.58 -9.54
CA VAL A 830 -8.52 27.44 -10.73
C VAL A 830 -9.88 28.08 -10.89
N TYR A 831 -9.94 29.41 -10.87
CA TYR A 831 -11.12 30.20 -11.17
C TYR A 831 -10.93 30.94 -12.48
N LYS A 832 -11.80 30.72 -13.45
CA LYS A 832 -11.86 31.50 -14.71
C LYS A 832 -13.09 32.40 -14.68
N SER A 833 -12.95 33.68 -15.05
CA SER A 833 -14.09 34.62 -15.06
C SER A 833 -15.14 34.29 -16.13
N LYS A 834 -14.79 33.43 -17.07
CA LYS A 834 -15.66 32.97 -18.15
C LYS A 834 -15.41 31.50 -18.46
N ASN A 835 -16.45 30.74 -18.71
CA ASN A 835 -16.31 29.38 -19.18
C ASN A 835 -15.57 29.35 -20.53
N PRO A 836 -14.64 28.37 -20.73
CA PRO A 836 -13.92 28.17 -21.98
C PRO A 836 -14.84 27.85 -23.15
#